data_5875fc0e1dbb13f440daaf516b75a4c2
#
_entry.id   5875fc0e1dbb13f440daaf516b75a4c2
#
_cell.length_a   1.000
_cell.length_b   1.000
_cell.length_c   1.000
_cell.angle_alpha   90.00
_cell.angle_beta   90.00
_cell.angle_gamma   90.00
#
_symmetry.space_group_name_H-M   'P 1'
#
loop_
_entity.id
_entity.type
_entity.pdbx_description
1 polymer ?
#
loop_
_entity_poly.entity_id
_entity_poly.type
_entity_poly.pdbx_seq_one_letter_code
_entity_poly.pdbx_strand_id
1 'polypeptide(L)'
;MKSSRGQGPIGTSTHQPSAQRTLPKKALERIHLGQSFAEYDTSLDSPSVFVHTPALQAASDPTNPHCFFVGRRGTGKTATTKFLAQASDRVKIIRPEIFSPSSLQIPMAEFEKANQKPFRSLLAAFKRSLQDEVLFQVEPNPSRIDRSTQVLLQREREVYGNMDFDLRVLHFIKGFTQPLAEADDLRWLEELKITNTIAKAMGSLVLEPRSPYIVLLDAIDDFWDGSQQAVLYLTALMHAAVEVNSRVPGVRVLIFLRENIFERVRLFDSEFSRLETCVVGLDWTQEQLIEMIERRTNAPLPSKLQLGGQTWDALFENGTEARRMVLEFCQHRPRDVLTYCSLALDTAQAHKHDQILLEDLQDARRRFSDSRLKDLSDEYQENYPQLSVVLASFYGLGQRFTTAGMQDFLDRLMTDTQAVTHCGTWLFEYSTVEKFVRLLYDIGFVGLKESRKGNLNSRARFRSLGPRDTTPPPISESTEILLHPSYHPALDLQDVLVGSLGRDQEIRRMGMILDLPGALSFDEYQEYVTGLHEQIKTVDKGSAHAADFESVVGETLELCLFRSLANVKAQERDIDGTIRRDWIGSNRAQFGFWEMMRQRHGATQVIFECKNYEELKASDFHQAAYYMSGAGGKLVFIVFRGDPHKKHYYDHVKRIFADKQGIVLLLNDKDLAVFARQAIKGQVKDDHLQDRYDMTVRLIS
;
A
#
# COMPACT_ATOMS: atom_id res chain seq x y z
N MET A 1 -57.38 21.57 -57.43
CA MET A 1 -58.14 20.34 -57.71
C MET A 1 -57.24 19.14 -57.46
N LYS A 2 -57.66 18.38 -56.48
CA LYS A 2 -57.52 16.90 -56.27
C LYS A 2 -56.16 16.25 -56.69
N SER A 3 -55.29 15.91 -55.76
CA SER A 3 -55.23 14.81 -54.75
C SER A 3 -55.04 13.44 -55.39
N SER A 4 -54.02 12.77 -55.07
CA SER A 4 -54.13 11.43 -54.48
C SER A 4 -52.78 10.95 -53.96
N ARG A 5 -52.80 10.60 -52.70
CA ARG A 5 -51.73 9.95 -51.95
C ARG A 5 -51.73 8.48 -52.32
N GLY A 6 -50.54 7.92 -52.58
CA GLY A 6 -50.30 6.50 -52.54
C GLY A 6 -49.39 6.21 -51.35
N GLN A 7 -49.93 5.55 -50.31
CA GLN A 7 -49.15 4.94 -49.22
C GLN A 7 -48.61 3.61 -49.72
N GLY A 8 -47.29 3.47 -49.80
CA GLY A 8 -46.61 2.19 -49.94
C GLY A 8 -46.40 1.55 -48.54
N PRO A 9 -46.34 0.23 -48.41
CA PRO A 9 -46.32 -0.47 -47.13
C PRO A 9 -45.00 -0.34 -46.46
N ILE A 10 -45.05 -0.12 -45.13
CA ILE A 10 -43.93 -0.12 -44.18
C ILE A 10 -43.36 -1.55 -44.20
N GLY A 11 -42.21 -1.72 -44.79
CA GLY A 11 -41.42 -2.96 -44.70
C GLY A 11 -40.86 -3.10 -43.29
N THR A 12 -41.39 -4.03 -42.50
CA THR A 12 -40.81 -4.53 -41.29
C THR A 12 -39.49 -5.23 -41.64
N SER A 13 -38.35 -4.57 -41.42
CA SER A 13 -37.05 -5.24 -41.51
C SER A 13 -36.94 -6.17 -40.30
N THR A 14 -37.20 -7.44 -40.52
CA THR A 14 -36.82 -8.52 -39.65
C THR A 14 -35.26 -8.57 -39.63
N HIS A 15 -34.66 -8.09 -38.55
CA HIS A 15 -33.28 -8.41 -38.23
C HIS A 15 -33.18 -9.92 -38.10
N GLN A 16 -32.67 -10.60 -39.14
CA GLN A 16 -32.16 -11.92 -38.99
C GLN A 16 -30.93 -11.84 -38.07
N PRO A 17 -30.83 -12.68 -37.02
CA PRO A 17 -29.63 -12.77 -36.25
C PRO A 17 -28.49 -13.20 -37.20
N SER A 18 -27.46 -12.36 -37.33
CA SER A 18 -26.25 -12.72 -38.07
C SER A 18 -25.71 -14.03 -37.49
N ALA A 19 -25.50 -15.04 -38.35
CA ALA A 19 -24.94 -16.32 -37.95
C ALA A 19 -23.69 -16.07 -37.12
N GLN A 20 -23.70 -16.49 -35.84
CA GLN A 20 -22.53 -16.42 -34.95
C GLN A 20 -21.37 -17.16 -35.64
N ARG A 21 -20.30 -16.42 -35.97
CA ARG A 21 -19.10 -17.04 -36.48
C ARG A 21 -18.43 -17.78 -35.31
N THR A 22 -18.34 -19.10 -35.44
CA THR A 22 -17.64 -19.94 -34.48
C THR A 22 -16.17 -20.08 -34.86
N LEU A 23 -15.31 -20.26 -33.86
CA LEU A 23 -13.92 -20.63 -34.10
C LEU A 23 -13.84 -21.95 -34.88
N PRO A 24 -12.87 -22.11 -35.79
CA PRO A 24 -12.65 -23.39 -36.47
C PRO A 24 -12.36 -24.48 -35.43
N LYS A 25 -12.81 -25.73 -35.70
CA LYS A 25 -12.46 -26.88 -34.85
C LYS A 25 -10.96 -26.92 -34.62
N LYS A 26 -10.55 -27.10 -33.36
CA LYS A 26 -9.15 -27.06 -32.89
C LYS A 26 -8.45 -25.72 -32.99
N ALA A 27 -9.15 -24.59 -33.22
CA ALA A 27 -8.51 -23.28 -33.19
C ALA A 27 -8.03 -22.94 -31.81
N LEU A 28 -8.76 -23.37 -30.76
CA LEU A 28 -8.41 -23.15 -29.38
C LEU A 28 -7.02 -23.71 -29.03
N GLU A 29 -6.64 -24.86 -29.56
CA GLU A 29 -5.31 -25.48 -29.38
C GLU A 29 -4.15 -24.60 -29.90
N ARG A 30 -4.43 -23.64 -30.79
CA ARG A 30 -3.45 -22.76 -31.42
C ARG A 30 -3.44 -21.35 -30.87
N ILE A 31 -4.42 -21.00 -30.02
CA ILE A 31 -4.55 -19.69 -29.46
C ILE A 31 -3.68 -19.60 -28.19
N HIS A 32 -2.85 -18.58 -28.14
CA HIS A 32 -2.07 -18.20 -26.98
C HIS A 32 -2.28 -16.71 -26.76
N LEU A 33 -2.78 -16.33 -25.58
CA LEU A 33 -3.06 -14.93 -25.26
C LEU A 33 -1.79 -14.13 -24.93
N GLY A 34 -0.62 -14.76 -24.92
CA GLY A 34 0.65 -14.16 -24.52
C GLY A 34 0.92 -14.32 -23.01
N GLN A 35 1.93 -13.61 -22.53
CA GLN A 35 2.36 -13.71 -21.13
C GLN A 35 1.95 -12.50 -20.31
N SER A 36 1.73 -12.71 -19.02
CA SER A 36 1.31 -11.67 -18.05
C SER A 36 2.41 -10.62 -17.79
N PHE A 37 3.67 -10.94 -18.07
CA PHE A 37 4.81 -10.06 -17.95
C PHE A 37 5.27 -9.61 -19.34
N ALA A 38 5.16 -8.31 -19.59
CA ALA A 38 5.47 -7.73 -20.90
C ALA A 38 6.94 -7.96 -21.32
N GLU A 39 7.85 -8.12 -20.37
CA GLU A 39 9.27 -8.40 -20.61
C GLU A 39 9.46 -9.71 -21.36
N TYR A 40 8.65 -10.72 -21.05
CA TYR A 40 8.74 -12.09 -21.63
C TYR A 40 7.69 -12.36 -22.70
N ASP A 41 6.79 -11.39 -22.95
CA ASP A 41 5.69 -11.56 -23.88
C ASP A 41 6.12 -11.28 -25.32
N THR A 42 6.38 -12.34 -26.08
CA THR A 42 6.76 -12.26 -27.50
C THR A 42 5.58 -11.88 -28.42
N SER A 43 4.33 -11.99 -27.94
CA SER A 43 3.19 -11.53 -28.74
C SER A 43 3.22 -10.01 -28.97
N LEU A 44 3.87 -9.26 -28.05
CA LEU A 44 4.08 -7.82 -28.17
C LEU A 44 5.06 -7.41 -29.28
N ASP A 45 5.73 -8.37 -29.94
CA ASP A 45 6.55 -8.07 -31.11
C ASP A 45 5.68 -7.72 -32.35
N SER A 46 4.38 -8.04 -32.31
CA SER A 46 3.42 -7.63 -33.30
C SER A 46 2.66 -6.37 -32.94
N PRO A 47 2.74 -5.27 -33.70
CA PRO A 47 1.97 -4.05 -33.47
C PRO A 47 0.44 -4.26 -33.41
N SER A 48 -0.06 -5.34 -34.04
CA SER A 48 -1.51 -5.62 -34.11
C SER A 48 -2.16 -5.95 -32.77
N VAL A 49 -1.38 -6.39 -31.77
CA VAL A 49 -1.92 -6.77 -30.44
C VAL A 49 -2.12 -5.58 -29.51
N PHE A 50 -1.56 -4.41 -29.85
CA PHE A 50 -1.69 -3.23 -29.00
C PHE A 50 -3.04 -2.56 -29.15
N VAL A 51 -3.63 -2.16 -28.02
CA VAL A 51 -4.83 -1.34 -27.96
C VAL A 51 -4.43 0.13 -27.84
N HIS A 52 -5.01 0.98 -28.67
CA HIS A 52 -4.73 2.42 -28.66
C HIS A 52 -5.45 3.13 -27.51
N THR A 53 -4.89 3.02 -26.29
CA THR A 53 -5.38 3.75 -25.13
C THR A 53 -5.02 5.24 -25.19
N PRO A 54 -5.73 6.14 -24.47
CA PRO A 54 -5.35 7.55 -24.39
C PRO A 54 -3.91 7.78 -23.92
N ALA A 55 -3.41 6.92 -23.01
CA ALA A 55 -2.02 6.99 -22.55
C ALA A 55 -1.04 6.62 -23.68
N LEU A 56 -1.30 5.55 -24.44
CA LEU A 56 -0.47 5.19 -25.57
C LEU A 56 -0.47 6.28 -26.66
N GLN A 57 -1.64 6.88 -26.94
CA GLN A 57 -1.76 7.99 -27.86
C GLN A 57 -0.95 9.20 -27.39
N ALA A 58 -1.08 9.58 -26.11
CA ALA A 58 -0.31 10.69 -25.51
C ALA A 58 1.20 10.43 -25.56
N ALA A 59 1.64 9.19 -25.33
CA ALA A 59 3.06 8.82 -25.42
C ALA A 59 3.60 8.86 -26.86
N SER A 60 2.75 8.49 -27.83
CA SER A 60 3.11 8.44 -29.27
C SER A 60 3.04 9.82 -29.95
N ASP A 61 2.24 10.76 -29.44
CA ASP A 61 2.08 12.09 -30.04
C ASP A 61 3.28 12.98 -29.72
N PRO A 62 4.08 13.39 -30.74
CA PRO A 62 5.26 14.25 -30.54
C PRO A 62 4.93 15.61 -29.90
N THR A 63 3.71 16.09 -30.07
CA THR A 63 3.28 17.43 -29.62
C THR A 63 2.66 17.41 -28.22
N ASN A 64 2.44 16.24 -27.63
CA ASN A 64 1.81 16.09 -26.35
C ASN A 64 2.75 16.53 -25.22
N PRO A 65 2.32 17.43 -24.31
CA PRO A 65 3.18 17.96 -23.24
C PRO A 65 3.40 16.98 -22.10
N HIS A 66 2.61 15.91 -22.01
CA HIS A 66 2.72 14.96 -20.91
C HIS A 66 3.99 14.11 -21.07
N CYS A 67 4.65 13.87 -19.94
CA CYS A 67 5.90 13.10 -19.90
C CYS A 67 5.96 12.08 -18.76
N PHE A 68 5.00 12.08 -17.84
CA PHE A 68 4.92 11.09 -16.76
C PHE A 68 3.73 10.17 -16.96
N PHE A 69 4.01 8.88 -17.12
CA PHE A 69 3.02 7.84 -17.34
C PHE A 69 2.92 7.00 -16.07
N VAL A 70 1.86 7.23 -15.31
CA VAL A 70 1.70 6.68 -13.96
C VAL A 70 0.62 5.59 -13.97
N GLY A 71 0.94 4.45 -13.38
CA GLY A 71 -0.01 3.36 -13.24
C GLY A 71 0.49 2.26 -12.32
N ARG A 72 -0.45 1.47 -11.80
CA ARG A 72 -0.14 0.33 -10.94
C ARG A 72 0.61 -0.76 -11.70
N ARG A 73 1.10 -1.75 -10.96
CA ARG A 73 1.72 -2.94 -11.57
C ARG A 73 0.73 -3.64 -12.51
N GLY A 74 1.16 -3.97 -13.72
CA GLY A 74 0.33 -4.66 -14.72
C GLY A 74 -0.60 -3.78 -15.57
N THR A 75 -0.48 -2.43 -15.49
CA THR A 75 -1.26 -1.49 -16.34
C THR A 75 -0.69 -1.26 -17.74
N GLY A 76 0.46 -1.88 -18.06
CA GLY A 76 1.03 -1.85 -19.42
C GLY A 76 2.16 -0.84 -19.63
N LYS A 77 2.85 -0.37 -18.58
CA LYS A 77 4.04 0.51 -18.69
C LYS A 77 5.06 -0.04 -19.69
N THR A 78 5.61 -1.20 -19.42
CA THR A 78 6.63 -1.84 -20.26
C THR A 78 6.09 -2.23 -21.65
N ALA A 79 4.80 -2.56 -21.79
CA ALA A 79 4.20 -2.79 -23.08
C ALA A 79 4.18 -1.49 -23.93
N THR A 80 3.87 -0.35 -23.31
CA THR A 80 3.90 0.97 -23.96
C THR A 80 5.33 1.34 -24.40
N THR A 81 6.34 1.09 -23.58
CA THR A 81 7.75 1.35 -23.96
C THR A 81 8.20 0.48 -25.11
N LYS A 82 7.83 -0.81 -25.12
CA LYS A 82 8.08 -1.71 -26.27
C LYS A 82 7.42 -1.22 -27.56
N PHE A 83 6.16 -0.79 -27.49
CA PHE A 83 5.46 -0.26 -28.68
C PHE A 83 6.19 0.96 -29.26
N LEU A 84 6.56 1.92 -28.41
CA LEU A 84 7.26 3.13 -28.85
C LEU A 84 8.63 2.82 -29.48
N ALA A 85 9.36 1.86 -28.91
CA ALA A 85 10.65 1.43 -29.42
C ALA A 85 10.56 0.72 -30.78
N GLN A 86 9.46 0.00 -31.02
CA GLN A 86 9.19 -0.65 -32.32
C GLN A 86 8.75 0.36 -33.39
N ALA A 87 8.09 1.44 -32.95
CA ALA A 87 7.54 2.43 -33.87
C ALA A 87 8.61 3.39 -34.45
N SER A 88 9.79 3.50 -33.85
CA SER A 88 10.82 4.44 -34.28
C SER A 88 12.21 4.04 -33.80
N ASP A 89 13.19 4.13 -34.69
CA ASP A 89 14.62 3.96 -34.38
C ASP A 89 15.19 5.12 -33.53
N ARG A 90 14.41 6.17 -33.31
CA ARG A 90 14.78 7.35 -32.51
C ARG A 90 14.33 7.23 -31.04
N VAL A 91 14.23 6.00 -30.53
CA VAL A 91 13.81 5.71 -29.16
C VAL A 91 14.93 5.01 -28.42
N LYS A 92 15.33 5.58 -27.30
CA LYS A 92 16.28 4.97 -26.35
C LYS A 92 15.57 4.61 -25.07
N ILE A 93 15.60 3.33 -24.70
CA ILE A 93 15.08 2.85 -23.40
C ILE A 93 16.24 2.84 -22.40
N ILE A 94 16.02 3.44 -21.24
CA ILE A 94 16.91 3.44 -20.10
C ILE A 94 16.18 2.78 -18.92
N ARG A 95 16.87 1.86 -18.26
CA ARG A 95 16.43 1.24 -17.01
C ARG A 95 17.43 1.61 -15.93
N PRO A 96 17.20 2.70 -15.21
CA PRO A 96 18.20 3.25 -14.31
C PRO A 96 18.30 2.40 -13.04
N GLU A 97 19.52 1.91 -12.77
CA GLU A 97 19.87 1.15 -11.55
C GLU A 97 20.36 2.08 -10.41
N ILE A 98 20.53 3.39 -10.71
CA ILE A 98 21.03 4.39 -9.78
C ILE A 98 20.17 4.54 -8.51
N PHE A 99 18.92 4.10 -8.56
CA PHE A 99 18.00 4.11 -7.43
C PHE A 99 18.23 2.97 -6.42
N SER A 100 19.23 2.11 -6.64
CA SER A 100 19.59 1.08 -5.67
C SER A 100 20.18 1.69 -4.40
N PRO A 101 19.92 1.13 -3.20
CA PRO A 101 20.40 1.66 -1.92
C PRO A 101 21.91 1.89 -1.89
N SER A 102 22.70 0.99 -2.47
CA SER A 102 24.15 1.09 -2.55
C SER A 102 24.64 2.25 -3.42
N SER A 103 23.91 2.57 -4.50
CA SER A 103 24.25 3.67 -5.39
C SER A 103 23.91 5.04 -4.81
N LEU A 104 22.86 5.12 -3.97
CA LEU A 104 22.37 6.38 -3.38
C LEU A 104 23.18 6.84 -2.17
N GLN A 105 23.72 5.92 -1.37
CA GLN A 105 24.40 6.25 -0.11
C GLN A 105 25.70 7.04 -0.30
N ILE A 106 26.50 6.70 -1.30
CA ILE A 106 27.83 7.28 -1.49
C ILE A 106 27.76 8.78 -1.82
N PRO A 107 26.97 9.22 -2.82
CA PRO A 107 26.85 10.65 -3.15
C PRO A 107 26.21 11.47 -2.03
N MET A 108 25.24 10.91 -1.30
CA MET A 108 24.56 11.65 -0.23
C MET A 108 25.48 11.95 0.95
N ALA A 109 26.33 11.00 1.35
CA ALA A 109 27.32 11.23 2.38
C ALA A 109 28.34 12.34 2.00
N GLU A 110 28.63 12.48 0.70
CA GLU A 110 29.50 13.56 0.21
C GLU A 110 28.79 14.93 0.26
N PHE A 111 27.52 15.01 -0.10
CA PHE A 111 26.72 16.25 0.02
C PHE A 111 26.58 16.70 1.48
N GLU A 112 26.35 15.79 2.41
CA GLU A 112 26.29 16.09 3.84
C GLU A 112 27.61 16.65 4.36
N LYS A 113 28.75 16.05 3.99
CA LYS A 113 30.08 16.54 4.35
C LYS A 113 30.36 17.93 3.79
N ALA A 114 29.88 18.23 2.58
CA ALA A 114 30.07 19.51 1.93
C ALA A 114 29.05 20.59 2.38
N ASN A 115 28.09 20.25 3.25
CA ASN A 115 26.98 21.12 3.68
C ASN A 115 26.21 21.75 2.50
N GLN A 116 26.05 21.00 1.40
CA GLN A 116 25.41 21.45 0.17
C GLN A 116 24.00 20.87 0.06
N LYS A 117 23.06 21.64 -0.49
CA LYS A 117 21.73 21.16 -0.84
C LYS A 117 21.81 20.31 -2.11
N PRO A 118 21.55 18.99 -2.04
CA PRO A 118 21.83 18.08 -3.15
C PRO A 118 20.92 18.28 -4.37
N PHE A 119 19.72 18.83 -4.21
CA PHE A 119 18.70 18.89 -5.27
C PHE A 119 19.19 19.57 -6.57
N ARG A 120 19.87 20.72 -6.47
CA ARG A 120 20.33 21.45 -7.66
C ARG A 120 21.40 20.68 -8.42
N SER A 121 22.31 20.05 -7.72
CA SER A 121 23.38 19.25 -8.33
C SER A 121 22.83 17.97 -8.98
N LEU A 122 21.87 17.31 -8.33
CA LEU A 122 21.14 16.18 -8.90
C LEU A 122 20.38 16.57 -10.16
N LEU A 123 19.63 17.66 -10.11
CA LEU A 123 18.92 18.21 -11.26
C LEU A 123 19.85 18.46 -12.44
N ALA A 124 21.01 19.10 -12.20
CA ALA A 124 22.00 19.39 -13.23
C ALA A 124 22.60 18.11 -13.81
N ALA A 125 22.95 17.13 -12.97
CA ALA A 125 23.52 15.84 -13.39
C ALA A 125 22.53 15.04 -14.24
N PHE A 126 21.28 14.92 -13.81
CA PHE A 126 20.25 14.23 -14.60
C PHE A 126 19.98 14.92 -15.93
N LYS A 127 19.88 16.23 -15.91
CA LYS A 127 19.65 17.02 -17.12
C LYS A 127 20.77 16.86 -18.14
N ARG A 128 22.05 16.86 -17.66
CA ARG A 128 23.20 16.59 -18.49
C ARG A 128 23.15 15.18 -19.07
N SER A 129 22.96 14.17 -18.24
CA SER A 129 22.95 12.78 -18.68
C SER A 129 21.83 12.47 -19.67
N LEU A 130 20.64 13.07 -19.50
CA LEU A 130 19.53 12.94 -20.46
C LEU A 130 19.84 13.59 -21.82
N GLN A 131 20.53 14.73 -21.82
CA GLN A 131 20.98 15.37 -23.07
C GLN A 131 22.04 14.53 -23.77
N ASP A 132 22.99 13.98 -23.03
CA ASP A 132 24.07 13.17 -23.60
C ASP A 132 23.52 11.88 -24.25
N GLU A 133 22.45 11.26 -23.71
CA GLU A 133 21.78 10.11 -24.35
C GLU A 133 21.33 10.42 -25.78
N VAL A 134 20.81 11.61 -26.01
CA VAL A 134 20.39 12.04 -27.35
C VAL A 134 21.60 12.44 -28.20
N LEU A 135 22.55 13.15 -27.59
CA LEU A 135 23.77 13.60 -28.28
C LEU A 135 24.55 12.42 -28.87
N PHE A 136 24.60 11.29 -28.20
CA PHE A 136 25.36 10.12 -28.66
C PHE A 136 24.66 9.37 -29.81
N GLN A 137 23.38 9.62 -30.04
CA GLN A 137 22.61 9.03 -31.13
C GLN A 137 22.52 9.93 -32.37
N VAL A 138 22.80 11.22 -32.24
CA VAL A 138 22.67 12.20 -33.33
C VAL A 138 24.03 12.62 -33.84
N GLU A 139 24.25 12.48 -35.14
CA GLU A 139 25.42 13.08 -35.76
C GLU A 139 25.20 14.58 -35.98
N PRO A 140 26.09 15.45 -35.44
CA PRO A 140 25.98 16.89 -35.63
C PRO A 140 26.21 17.26 -37.12
N ASN A 141 25.32 18.12 -37.64
CA ASN A 141 25.56 18.71 -38.95
C ASN A 141 26.58 19.85 -38.79
N PRO A 142 27.82 19.72 -39.32
CA PRO A 142 28.90 20.70 -39.10
C PRO A 142 28.57 22.10 -39.57
N SER A 143 27.63 22.25 -40.55
CA SER A 143 27.29 23.58 -41.10
C SER A 143 26.34 24.40 -40.23
N ARG A 144 25.80 23.82 -39.16
CA ARG A 144 24.79 24.47 -38.30
C ARG A 144 25.29 24.86 -36.91
N ILE A 145 26.48 24.47 -36.56
CA ILE A 145 27.10 24.72 -35.25
C ILE A 145 28.50 25.27 -35.45
N ASP A 146 28.92 26.18 -34.56
CA ASP A 146 30.26 26.73 -34.59
C ASP A 146 31.32 25.66 -34.25
N ARG A 147 32.58 25.96 -34.65
CA ARG A 147 33.70 25.02 -34.49
C ARG A 147 33.98 24.68 -33.03
N SER A 148 33.79 25.62 -32.10
CA SER A 148 34.04 25.41 -30.67
C SER A 148 33.01 24.44 -30.08
N THR A 149 31.75 24.56 -30.47
CA THR A 149 30.67 23.66 -30.11
C THR A 149 30.89 22.26 -30.69
N GLN A 150 31.39 22.16 -31.98
CA GLN A 150 31.72 20.85 -32.58
C GLN A 150 32.78 20.10 -31.76
N VAL A 151 33.86 20.82 -31.40
CA VAL A 151 34.94 20.23 -30.58
C VAL A 151 34.40 19.79 -29.20
N LEU A 152 33.55 20.61 -28.60
CA LEU A 152 32.91 20.24 -27.34
C LEU A 152 32.08 18.94 -27.47
N LEU A 153 31.19 18.84 -28.45
CA LEU A 153 30.33 17.68 -28.67
C LEU A 153 31.15 16.43 -29.00
N GLN A 154 32.22 16.55 -29.76
CA GLN A 154 33.13 15.45 -30.03
C GLN A 154 33.83 14.96 -28.76
N ARG A 155 34.36 15.87 -27.94
CA ARG A 155 34.96 15.55 -26.64
C ARG A 155 33.98 14.83 -25.72
N GLU A 156 32.72 15.30 -25.64
CA GLU A 156 31.70 14.66 -24.83
C GLU A 156 31.46 13.21 -25.25
N ARG A 157 31.39 12.95 -26.57
CA ARG A 157 31.26 11.59 -27.10
C ARG A 157 32.48 10.71 -26.78
N GLU A 158 33.67 11.23 -26.90
CA GLU A 158 34.91 10.49 -26.63
C GLU A 158 35.04 10.13 -25.15
N VAL A 159 34.64 11.03 -24.25
CA VAL A 159 34.79 10.86 -22.80
C VAL A 159 33.64 10.04 -22.23
N TYR A 160 32.38 10.31 -22.59
CA TYR A 160 31.20 9.78 -21.93
C TYR A 160 30.39 8.82 -22.79
N GLY A 161 30.66 8.68 -24.09
CA GLY A 161 29.85 7.89 -25.01
C GLY A 161 29.82 6.41 -24.72
N ASN A 162 30.85 5.88 -24.05
CA ASN A 162 30.90 4.48 -23.62
C ASN A 162 30.44 4.25 -22.17
N MET A 163 30.02 5.31 -21.46
CA MET A 163 29.50 5.18 -20.10
C MET A 163 27.99 4.97 -20.12
N ASP A 164 27.52 4.04 -19.30
CA ASP A 164 26.09 3.87 -19.05
C ASP A 164 25.50 5.11 -18.38
N PHE A 165 24.19 5.30 -18.53
CA PHE A 165 23.46 6.45 -17.99
C PHE A 165 23.75 6.66 -16.49
N ASP A 166 23.70 5.61 -15.68
CA ASP A 166 23.89 5.67 -14.24
C ASP A 166 25.31 6.08 -13.87
N LEU A 167 26.31 5.56 -14.57
CA LEU A 167 27.70 5.94 -14.35
C LEU A 167 27.96 7.40 -14.69
N ARG A 168 27.32 7.93 -15.74
CA ARG A 168 27.41 9.36 -16.08
C ARG A 168 26.79 10.23 -15.00
N VAL A 169 25.58 9.88 -14.55
CA VAL A 169 24.91 10.61 -13.45
C VAL A 169 25.80 10.64 -12.21
N LEU A 170 26.35 9.50 -11.79
CA LEU A 170 27.24 9.43 -10.64
C LEU A 170 28.52 10.21 -10.84
N HIS A 171 29.09 10.20 -12.07
CA HIS A 171 30.27 10.98 -12.41
C HIS A 171 30.00 12.49 -12.26
N PHE A 172 28.88 12.97 -12.80
CA PHE A 172 28.51 14.38 -12.69
C PHE A 172 28.20 14.78 -11.25
N ILE A 173 27.50 13.93 -10.47
CA ILE A 173 27.26 14.18 -9.06
C ILE A 173 28.60 14.34 -8.30
N LYS A 174 29.56 13.44 -8.50
CA LYS A 174 30.89 13.53 -7.88
C LYS A 174 31.63 14.82 -8.26
N GLY A 175 31.48 15.27 -9.50
CA GLY A 175 32.05 16.54 -9.95
C GLY A 175 31.49 17.76 -9.19
N PHE A 176 30.24 17.67 -8.70
CA PHE A 176 29.58 18.74 -7.94
C PHE A 176 29.80 18.67 -6.42
N THR A 177 30.31 17.56 -5.88
CA THR A 177 30.45 17.31 -4.42
C THR A 177 31.87 17.48 -3.89
N GLN A 178 32.87 17.77 -4.72
CA GLN A 178 34.24 17.98 -4.22
C GLN A 178 34.34 19.24 -3.35
N PRO A 179 35.06 19.20 -2.22
CA PRO A 179 35.11 20.31 -1.27
C PRO A 179 35.64 21.57 -1.92
N LEU A 180 34.92 22.66 -1.69
CA LEU A 180 35.15 24.02 -2.19
C LEU A 180 36.48 24.59 -1.66
N ALA A 181 37.55 24.47 -2.41
CA ALA A 181 38.58 25.47 -2.40
C ALA A 181 38.08 26.61 -3.35
N GLU A 182 38.43 27.87 -3.12
CA GLU A 182 37.90 29.09 -3.78
C GLU A 182 37.80 29.09 -5.33
N ALA A 183 38.27 28.03 -6.00
CA ALA A 183 38.21 27.81 -7.45
C ALA A 183 36.93 27.02 -7.92
N ASP A 184 36.10 26.47 -7.05
CA ASP A 184 35.05 25.51 -7.42
C ASP A 184 33.72 26.15 -7.82
N ASP A 185 33.42 27.37 -7.44
CA ASP A 185 32.27 28.14 -7.98
C ASP A 185 32.38 28.31 -9.51
N LEU A 186 33.59 28.36 -10.03
CA LEU A 186 33.84 28.45 -11.47
C LEU A 186 33.54 27.12 -12.18
N ARG A 187 33.86 25.99 -11.55
CA ARG A 187 33.64 24.64 -12.13
C ARG A 187 32.17 24.32 -12.32
N TRP A 188 31.34 24.61 -11.31
CA TRP A 188 29.89 24.46 -11.42
C TRP A 188 29.27 25.33 -12.51
N LEU A 189 29.76 26.58 -12.63
CA LEU A 189 29.35 27.50 -13.71
C LEU A 189 29.82 27.01 -15.09
N GLU A 190 30.99 26.38 -15.18
CA GLU A 190 31.49 25.76 -16.41
C GLU A 190 30.62 24.59 -16.84
N GLU A 191 30.28 23.69 -15.93
CA GLU A 191 29.38 22.57 -16.21
C GLU A 191 27.98 23.03 -16.63
N LEU A 192 27.43 24.07 -16.00
CA LEU A 192 26.20 24.71 -16.44
C LEU A 192 26.31 25.34 -17.84
N LYS A 193 27.44 25.99 -18.16
CA LYS A 193 27.68 26.53 -19.49
C LYS A 193 27.74 25.43 -20.53
N ILE A 194 28.44 24.33 -20.23
CA ILE A 194 28.52 23.16 -21.10
C ILE A 194 27.14 22.60 -21.33
N THR A 195 26.35 22.32 -20.28
CA THR A 195 24.98 21.81 -20.34
C THR A 195 24.07 22.69 -21.21
N ASN A 196 24.14 24.00 -21.03
CA ASN A 196 23.36 24.96 -21.84
C ASN A 196 23.86 25.04 -23.30
N THR A 197 25.17 24.91 -23.54
CA THR A 197 25.74 24.87 -24.89
C THR A 197 25.28 23.63 -25.64
N ILE A 198 25.29 22.46 -24.97
CA ILE A 198 24.78 21.23 -25.55
C ILE A 198 23.28 21.37 -25.86
N ALA A 199 22.48 21.91 -24.94
CA ALA A 199 21.05 22.12 -25.17
C ALA A 199 20.77 22.99 -26.40
N LYS A 200 21.53 24.08 -26.57
CA LYS A 200 21.45 24.96 -27.76
C LYS A 200 21.90 24.25 -29.04
N ALA A 201 23.01 23.51 -28.97
CA ALA A 201 23.49 22.72 -30.08
C ALA A 201 22.47 21.66 -30.50
N MET A 202 21.86 20.96 -29.55
CA MET A 202 20.82 19.98 -29.82
C MET A 202 19.59 20.59 -30.49
N GLY A 203 19.19 21.81 -30.11
CA GLY A 203 18.12 22.54 -30.78
C GLY A 203 18.40 22.83 -32.24
N SER A 204 19.69 22.93 -32.63
CA SER A 204 20.11 23.08 -34.03
C SER A 204 20.37 21.75 -34.76
N LEU A 205 20.55 20.65 -34.02
CA LEU A 205 20.80 19.30 -34.57
C LEU A 205 19.50 18.56 -34.85
N VAL A 206 18.52 18.70 -33.97
CA VAL A 206 17.24 18.02 -34.07
C VAL A 206 16.31 18.81 -34.96
N LEU A 207 16.09 18.31 -36.13
CA LEU A 207 15.60 19.08 -37.26
C LEU A 207 14.09 18.99 -37.48
N GLU A 208 13.43 18.04 -36.85
CA GLU A 208 12.00 17.79 -37.07
C GLU A 208 11.25 17.67 -35.75
N PRO A 209 10.53 18.72 -35.31
CA PRO A 209 9.67 18.63 -34.13
C PRO A 209 8.61 17.50 -34.21
N ARG A 210 8.29 17.06 -35.43
CA ARG A 210 7.32 15.98 -35.69
C ARG A 210 7.92 14.59 -35.53
N SER A 211 9.23 14.44 -35.41
CA SER A 211 9.92 13.17 -35.20
C SER A 211 11.03 13.33 -34.15
N PRO A 212 10.65 13.53 -32.89
CA PRO A 212 11.61 13.76 -31.81
C PRO A 212 12.44 12.53 -31.49
N TYR A 213 13.59 12.73 -30.90
CA TYR A 213 14.30 11.69 -30.16
C TYR A 213 13.60 11.48 -28.82
N ILE A 214 13.31 10.22 -28.52
CA ILE A 214 12.56 9.84 -27.32
C ILE A 214 13.50 9.08 -26.38
N VAL A 215 13.66 9.59 -25.17
CA VAL A 215 14.31 8.88 -24.06
C VAL A 215 13.23 8.36 -23.15
N LEU A 216 13.14 7.04 -23.03
CA LEU A 216 12.18 6.33 -22.19
C LEU A 216 12.88 5.85 -20.92
N LEU A 217 12.41 6.27 -19.77
CA LEU A 217 12.84 5.72 -18.49
C LEU A 217 11.77 4.76 -17.99
N ASP A 218 12.12 3.49 -17.93
CA ASP A 218 11.25 2.38 -17.50
C ASP A 218 11.90 1.60 -16.36
N ALA A 219 11.11 0.85 -15.59
CA ALA A 219 11.57 -0.02 -14.51
C ALA A 219 12.37 0.68 -13.39
N ILE A 220 12.10 1.96 -13.13
CA ILE A 220 12.69 2.71 -12.02
C ILE A 220 12.38 2.05 -10.67
N ASP A 221 11.25 1.35 -10.63
CA ASP A 221 10.73 0.65 -9.46
C ASP A 221 11.49 -0.65 -9.11
N ASP A 222 12.27 -1.21 -10.01
CA ASP A 222 13.02 -2.45 -9.76
C ASP A 222 14.11 -2.28 -8.69
N PHE A 223 14.62 -1.06 -8.52
CA PHE A 223 15.67 -0.72 -7.56
C PHE A 223 15.20 0.27 -6.48
N TRP A 224 13.90 0.48 -6.38
CA TRP A 224 13.30 1.43 -5.44
C TRP A 224 13.29 0.87 -4.01
N ASP A 225 13.90 1.61 -3.06
CA ASP A 225 13.98 1.23 -1.64
C ASP A 225 13.05 2.02 -0.72
N GLY A 226 12.29 2.98 -1.26
CA GLY A 226 11.37 3.83 -0.50
C GLY A 226 12.04 4.87 0.41
N SER A 227 13.37 5.00 0.38
CA SER A 227 14.11 5.96 1.20
C SER A 227 13.82 7.42 0.77
N GLN A 228 14.03 8.36 1.70
CA GLN A 228 13.92 9.80 1.38
C GLN A 228 14.94 10.21 0.30
N GLN A 229 16.06 9.53 0.23
CA GLN A 229 17.09 9.74 -0.78
C GLN A 229 16.59 9.33 -2.16
N ALA A 230 15.98 8.16 -2.29
CA ALA A 230 15.38 7.71 -3.55
C ALA A 230 14.29 8.68 -4.01
N VAL A 231 13.45 9.18 -3.11
CA VAL A 231 12.42 10.19 -3.43
C VAL A 231 13.07 11.48 -3.94
N LEU A 232 14.13 11.96 -3.29
CA LEU A 232 14.86 13.17 -3.72
C LEU A 232 15.46 13.02 -5.11
N TYR A 233 16.09 11.86 -5.40
CA TYR A 233 16.67 11.57 -6.72
C TYR A 233 15.59 11.53 -7.79
N LEU A 234 14.49 10.83 -7.54
CA LEU A 234 13.41 10.76 -8.50
C LEU A 234 12.75 12.11 -8.74
N THR A 235 12.57 12.91 -7.68
CA THR A 235 12.06 14.29 -7.82
C THR A 235 12.97 15.12 -8.72
N ALA A 236 14.30 15.04 -8.52
CA ALA A 236 15.27 15.76 -9.35
C ALA A 236 15.25 15.27 -10.82
N LEU A 237 15.12 13.95 -11.04
CA LEU A 237 14.99 13.37 -12.38
C LEU A 237 13.71 13.85 -13.08
N MET A 238 12.58 13.88 -12.38
CA MET A 238 11.31 14.35 -12.94
C MET A 238 11.38 15.82 -13.35
N HIS A 239 11.94 16.69 -12.50
CA HIS A 239 12.18 18.08 -12.87
C HIS A 239 13.15 18.23 -14.03
N ALA A 240 14.22 17.41 -14.09
CA ALA A 240 15.15 17.40 -15.21
C ALA A 240 14.47 17.04 -16.53
N ALA A 241 13.60 16.05 -16.53
CA ALA A 241 12.82 15.63 -17.69
C ALA A 241 11.92 16.77 -18.21
N VAL A 242 11.19 17.45 -17.32
CA VAL A 242 10.36 18.61 -17.70
C VAL A 242 11.21 19.74 -18.29
N GLU A 243 12.37 20.04 -17.67
CA GLU A 243 13.26 21.08 -18.21
C GLU A 243 13.85 20.71 -19.57
N VAL A 244 14.26 19.46 -19.79
CA VAL A 244 14.76 19.00 -21.09
C VAL A 244 13.65 19.09 -22.14
N ASN A 245 12.46 18.58 -21.86
CA ASN A 245 11.32 18.62 -22.76
C ASN A 245 10.93 20.06 -23.17
N SER A 246 11.05 21.01 -22.25
CA SER A 246 10.67 22.42 -22.50
C SER A 246 11.76 23.24 -23.22
N ARG A 247 13.04 22.88 -23.03
CA ARG A 247 14.17 23.69 -23.49
C ARG A 247 14.91 23.13 -24.70
N VAL A 248 14.75 21.84 -25.00
CA VAL A 248 15.46 21.16 -26.08
C VAL A 248 14.46 20.71 -27.14
N PRO A 249 14.21 21.53 -28.19
CA PRO A 249 13.28 21.17 -29.26
C PRO A 249 13.66 19.84 -29.91
N GLY A 250 12.65 18.99 -30.19
CA GLY A 250 12.87 17.71 -30.84
C GLY A 250 13.43 16.61 -29.93
N VAL A 251 13.44 16.81 -28.61
CA VAL A 251 13.73 15.78 -27.61
C VAL A 251 12.50 15.58 -26.72
N ARG A 252 12.16 14.34 -26.44
CA ARG A 252 11.12 13.96 -25.47
C ARG A 252 11.69 12.96 -24.48
N VAL A 253 11.63 13.28 -23.22
CA VAL A 253 11.92 12.38 -22.11
C VAL A 253 10.59 11.93 -21.53
N LEU A 254 10.32 10.63 -21.53
CA LEU A 254 9.11 10.03 -20.99
C LEU A 254 9.49 9.11 -19.83
N ILE A 255 8.83 9.27 -18.69
CA ILE A 255 9.09 8.49 -17.47
C ILE A 255 7.86 7.67 -17.12
N PHE A 256 8.07 6.36 -16.96
CA PHE A 256 7.04 5.41 -16.57
C PHE A 256 7.21 5.04 -15.09
N LEU A 257 6.20 5.33 -14.26
CA LEU A 257 6.26 5.21 -12.82
C LEU A 257 5.14 4.34 -12.27
N ARG A 258 5.42 3.65 -11.15
CA ARG A 258 4.35 3.10 -10.32
C ARG A 258 3.66 4.21 -9.54
N GLU A 259 2.36 4.04 -9.35
CA GLU A 259 1.52 5.00 -8.64
C GLU A 259 1.99 5.25 -7.20
N ASN A 260 2.34 4.18 -6.46
CA ASN A 260 2.83 4.30 -5.08
C ASN A 260 4.14 5.10 -4.98
N ILE A 261 5.01 5.01 -5.96
CA ILE A 261 6.26 5.79 -6.05
C ILE A 261 5.94 7.25 -6.37
N PHE A 262 5.06 7.46 -7.34
CA PHE A 262 4.61 8.80 -7.71
C PHE A 262 3.98 9.56 -6.55
N GLU A 263 3.13 8.90 -5.75
CA GLU A 263 2.53 9.48 -4.55
C GLU A 263 3.57 9.88 -3.48
N ARG A 264 4.66 9.13 -3.35
CA ARG A 264 5.77 9.52 -2.47
C ARG A 264 6.43 10.82 -2.93
N VAL A 265 6.66 10.98 -4.23
CA VAL A 265 7.19 12.25 -4.80
C VAL A 265 6.20 13.39 -4.57
N ARG A 266 4.91 13.15 -4.79
CA ARG A 266 3.84 14.14 -4.57
C ARG A 266 3.82 14.69 -3.16
N LEU A 267 4.01 13.83 -2.16
CA LEU A 267 4.05 14.24 -0.75
C LEU A 267 5.35 14.95 -0.36
N PHE A 268 6.43 14.69 -1.07
CA PHE A 268 7.75 15.23 -0.77
C PHE A 268 8.00 16.58 -1.44
N ASP A 269 7.57 16.76 -2.68
CA ASP A 269 7.90 17.92 -3.51
C ASP A 269 6.95 19.10 -3.27
N SER A 270 7.46 20.19 -2.74
CA SER A 270 6.69 21.42 -2.53
C SER A 270 6.27 22.15 -3.83
N GLU A 271 6.93 21.86 -4.96
CA GLU A 271 6.62 22.42 -6.29
C GLU A 271 5.91 21.42 -7.20
N PHE A 272 5.34 20.36 -6.64
CA PHE A 272 4.74 19.26 -7.36
C PHE A 272 3.66 19.67 -8.36
N SER A 273 2.96 20.76 -8.13
CA SER A 273 1.93 21.29 -9.04
C SER A 273 2.45 21.51 -10.48
N ARG A 274 3.74 21.75 -10.64
CA ARG A 274 4.37 21.86 -11.97
C ARG A 274 4.53 20.52 -12.66
N LEU A 275 4.77 19.46 -11.89
CA LEU A 275 4.88 18.09 -12.40
C LEU A 275 3.51 17.48 -12.69
N GLU A 276 2.51 17.80 -11.89
CA GLU A 276 1.15 17.27 -11.99
C GLU A 276 0.50 17.54 -13.35
N THR A 277 0.78 18.69 -13.96
CA THR A 277 0.27 19.04 -15.29
C THR A 277 0.82 18.17 -16.42
N CYS A 278 1.93 17.46 -16.16
CA CYS A 278 2.61 16.61 -17.13
C CYS A 278 2.27 15.13 -16.98
N VAL A 279 1.25 14.76 -16.15
CA VAL A 279 0.94 13.38 -15.79
C VAL A 279 -0.21 12.81 -16.62
N VAL A 280 -0.05 11.57 -17.07
CA VAL A 280 -1.11 10.73 -17.66
C VAL A 280 -1.24 9.44 -16.89
N GLY A 281 -2.47 9.08 -16.51
CA GLY A 281 -2.79 7.78 -15.95
C GLY A 281 -2.83 6.68 -17.02
N LEU A 282 -2.32 5.52 -16.65
CA LEU A 282 -2.42 4.30 -17.46
C LEU A 282 -3.72 3.56 -17.11
N ASP A 283 -4.85 4.18 -17.47
CA ASP A 283 -6.19 3.68 -17.18
C ASP A 283 -6.72 2.87 -18.37
N TRP A 284 -7.53 1.87 -18.05
CA TRP A 284 -8.15 0.98 -19.04
C TRP A 284 -9.66 0.96 -18.87
N THR A 285 -10.39 1.17 -19.95
CA THR A 285 -11.83 0.92 -19.95
C THR A 285 -12.13 -0.57 -20.09
N GLN A 286 -13.34 -0.97 -19.73
CA GLN A 286 -13.78 -2.36 -19.89
C GLN A 286 -13.72 -2.81 -21.35
N GLU A 287 -14.09 -1.93 -22.27
CA GLU A 287 -14.06 -2.17 -23.72
C GLU A 287 -12.63 -2.41 -24.21
N GLN A 288 -11.66 -1.61 -23.75
CA GLN A 288 -10.25 -1.75 -24.13
C GLN A 288 -9.65 -3.06 -23.60
N LEU A 289 -10.05 -3.51 -22.41
CA LEU A 289 -9.61 -4.79 -21.86
C LEU A 289 -10.14 -5.98 -22.69
N ILE A 290 -11.39 -5.92 -23.11
CA ILE A 290 -11.96 -6.93 -24.00
C ILE A 290 -11.29 -6.88 -25.38
N GLU A 291 -11.12 -5.69 -25.96
CA GLU A 291 -10.41 -5.50 -27.23
C GLU A 291 -8.97 -6.08 -27.17
N MET A 292 -8.29 -5.94 -26.04
CA MET A 292 -6.96 -6.54 -25.86
C MET A 292 -6.99 -8.06 -26.02
N ILE A 293 -7.95 -8.74 -25.41
CA ILE A 293 -8.10 -10.20 -25.54
C ILE A 293 -8.46 -10.57 -26.98
N GLU A 294 -9.37 -9.83 -27.62
CA GLU A 294 -9.75 -10.06 -29.02
C GLU A 294 -8.56 -9.93 -29.97
N ARG A 295 -7.75 -8.88 -29.82
CA ARG A 295 -6.56 -8.68 -30.66
C ARG A 295 -5.54 -9.79 -30.48
N ARG A 296 -5.31 -10.23 -29.23
CA ARG A 296 -4.39 -11.32 -28.91
C ARG A 296 -4.90 -12.69 -29.40
N THR A 297 -6.20 -12.89 -29.36
CA THR A 297 -6.83 -14.11 -29.95
C THR A 297 -6.68 -14.16 -31.46
N ASN A 298 -6.83 -13.01 -32.14
CA ASN A 298 -6.72 -12.94 -33.60
C ASN A 298 -5.27 -12.97 -34.10
N ALA A 299 -4.30 -12.47 -33.33
CA ALA A 299 -2.91 -12.34 -33.79
C ALA A 299 -2.28 -13.66 -34.31
N PRO A 300 -2.42 -14.81 -33.62
CA PRO A 300 -1.89 -16.09 -34.11
C PRO A 300 -2.72 -16.73 -35.23
N LEU A 301 -3.92 -16.21 -35.53
CA LEU A 301 -4.81 -16.78 -36.54
C LEU A 301 -4.46 -16.25 -37.93
N PRO A 302 -4.44 -17.12 -38.97
CA PRO A 302 -4.33 -16.69 -40.36
C PRO A 302 -5.42 -15.66 -40.71
N SER A 303 -5.11 -14.67 -41.53
CA SER A 303 -6.02 -13.54 -41.87
C SER A 303 -7.41 -13.98 -42.33
N LYS A 304 -7.54 -15.15 -42.97
CA LYS A 304 -8.82 -15.74 -43.41
C LYS A 304 -9.69 -16.24 -42.25
N LEU A 305 -9.09 -16.52 -41.10
CA LEU A 305 -9.74 -17.05 -39.89
C LEU A 305 -9.94 -15.99 -38.80
N GLN A 306 -9.46 -14.78 -39.02
CA GLN A 306 -9.66 -13.67 -38.08
C GLN A 306 -11.13 -13.25 -38.06
N LEU A 307 -11.68 -13.07 -36.84
CA LEU A 307 -13.12 -12.92 -36.63
C LEU A 307 -13.57 -11.45 -36.46
N GLY A 308 -12.64 -10.49 -36.47
CA GLY A 308 -12.95 -9.08 -36.29
C GLY A 308 -13.61 -8.79 -34.90
N GLY A 309 -14.58 -7.91 -34.84
CA GLY A 309 -15.25 -7.50 -33.62
C GLY A 309 -16.19 -8.53 -32.98
N GLN A 310 -16.20 -9.79 -33.43
CA GLN A 310 -16.98 -10.89 -32.82
C GLN A 310 -16.07 -11.96 -32.19
N THR A 311 -14.82 -11.62 -31.99
CA THR A 311 -13.82 -12.56 -31.47
C THR A 311 -14.10 -13.02 -30.05
N TRP A 312 -14.55 -12.12 -29.20
CA TRP A 312 -14.93 -12.45 -27.83
C TRP A 312 -16.06 -13.49 -27.77
N ASP A 313 -17.16 -13.24 -28.52
CA ASP A 313 -18.33 -14.14 -28.56
C ASP A 313 -18.02 -15.48 -29.23
N ALA A 314 -16.98 -15.55 -30.06
CA ALA A 314 -16.53 -16.80 -30.64
C ALA A 314 -15.56 -17.57 -29.72
N LEU A 315 -14.81 -16.88 -28.88
CA LEU A 315 -13.88 -17.46 -27.91
C LEU A 315 -14.60 -18.10 -26.74
N PHE A 316 -15.66 -17.46 -26.24
CA PHE A 316 -16.43 -17.90 -25.07
C PHE A 316 -17.82 -18.42 -25.46
N GLU A 317 -18.26 -19.52 -24.83
CA GLU A 317 -19.58 -20.12 -25.05
C GLU A 317 -20.74 -19.12 -24.88
N ASN A 318 -20.67 -18.29 -23.84
CA ASN A 318 -21.61 -17.22 -23.59
C ASN A 318 -20.82 -15.92 -23.37
N GLY A 319 -20.55 -15.21 -24.46
CA GLY A 319 -19.72 -14.01 -24.45
C GLY A 319 -20.20 -12.91 -23.48
N THR A 320 -21.51 -12.71 -23.36
CA THR A 320 -22.07 -11.71 -22.44
C THR A 320 -21.82 -12.08 -20.98
N GLU A 321 -22.09 -13.31 -20.58
CA GLU A 321 -21.89 -13.78 -19.22
C GLU A 321 -20.41 -13.91 -18.87
N ALA A 322 -19.61 -14.44 -19.81
CA ALA A 322 -18.16 -14.51 -19.65
C ALA A 322 -17.55 -13.11 -19.44
N ARG A 323 -17.99 -12.11 -20.24
CA ARG A 323 -17.56 -10.71 -20.06
C ARG A 323 -17.88 -10.19 -18.67
N ARG A 324 -19.12 -10.42 -18.18
CA ARG A 324 -19.51 -10.04 -16.83
C ARG A 324 -18.63 -10.71 -15.78
N MET A 325 -18.45 -12.03 -15.87
CA MET A 325 -17.64 -12.79 -14.92
C MET A 325 -16.19 -12.30 -14.87
N VAL A 326 -15.56 -12.09 -16.05
CA VAL A 326 -14.17 -11.63 -16.11
C VAL A 326 -14.01 -10.23 -15.55
N LEU A 327 -14.88 -9.28 -15.93
CA LEU A 327 -14.77 -7.89 -15.53
C LEU A 327 -15.17 -7.65 -14.05
N GLU A 328 -16.08 -8.45 -13.50
CA GLU A 328 -16.43 -8.39 -12.08
C GLU A 328 -15.36 -9.04 -11.18
N PHE A 329 -14.68 -10.06 -11.70
CA PHE A 329 -13.70 -10.83 -10.94
C PHE A 329 -12.29 -10.23 -11.01
N CYS A 330 -11.91 -9.55 -12.09
CA CYS A 330 -10.59 -8.94 -12.27
C CYS A 330 -10.57 -7.48 -11.83
N GLN A 331 -9.44 -7.01 -11.32
CA GLN A 331 -9.16 -5.58 -11.35
C GLN A 331 -9.04 -5.14 -12.82
N HIS A 332 -9.47 -3.91 -13.14
CA HIS A 332 -9.51 -3.41 -14.52
C HIS A 332 -8.10 -3.06 -15.02
N ARG A 333 -7.21 -4.05 -15.06
CA ARG A 333 -5.85 -3.92 -15.60
C ARG A 333 -5.52 -5.09 -16.56
N PRO A 334 -4.74 -4.81 -17.60
CA PRO A 334 -4.38 -5.82 -18.62
C PRO A 334 -3.88 -7.13 -18.06
N ARG A 335 -2.95 -7.08 -17.09
CA ARG A 335 -2.35 -8.27 -16.50
C ARG A 335 -3.40 -9.20 -15.89
N ASP A 336 -4.37 -8.66 -15.14
CA ASP A 336 -5.37 -9.47 -14.46
C ASP A 336 -6.29 -10.17 -15.44
N VAL A 337 -6.84 -9.41 -16.41
CA VAL A 337 -7.74 -9.94 -17.43
C VAL A 337 -7.01 -10.97 -18.29
N LEU A 338 -5.78 -10.67 -18.70
CA LEU A 338 -4.95 -11.58 -19.47
C LEU A 338 -4.67 -12.88 -18.71
N THR A 339 -4.24 -12.78 -17.44
CA THR A 339 -3.93 -13.95 -16.61
C THR A 339 -5.17 -14.82 -16.41
N TYR A 340 -6.32 -14.23 -16.10
CA TYR A 340 -7.54 -14.98 -15.84
C TYR A 340 -8.05 -15.66 -17.11
N CYS A 341 -8.09 -14.94 -18.24
CA CYS A 341 -8.47 -15.54 -19.54
C CYS A 341 -7.48 -16.63 -20.00
N SER A 342 -6.17 -16.45 -19.74
CA SER A 342 -5.17 -17.48 -20.08
C SER A 342 -5.36 -18.74 -19.25
N LEU A 343 -5.61 -18.62 -17.94
CA LEU A 343 -5.88 -19.77 -17.07
C LEU A 343 -7.16 -20.52 -17.48
N ALA A 344 -8.20 -19.79 -17.88
CA ALA A 344 -9.43 -20.40 -18.38
C ALA A 344 -9.21 -21.08 -19.75
N LEU A 345 -8.40 -20.48 -20.63
CA LEU A 345 -8.00 -21.08 -21.90
C LEU A 345 -7.21 -22.38 -21.70
N ASP A 346 -6.24 -22.39 -20.77
CA ASP A 346 -5.47 -23.60 -20.43
C ASP A 346 -6.39 -24.72 -19.91
N THR A 347 -7.40 -24.37 -19.10
CA THR A 347 -8.41 -25.32 -18.60
C THR A 347 -9.24 -25.87 -19.74
N ALA A 348 -9.76 -25.02 -20.64
CA ALA A 348 -10.54 -25.41 -21.79
C ALA A 348 -9.73 -26.31 -22.74
N GLN A 349 -8.46 -25.98 -22.98
CA GLN A 349 -7.55 -26.83 -23.81
C GLN A 349 -7.31 -28.19 -23.17
N ALA A 350 -7.12 -28.26 -21.85
CA ALA A 350 -6.95 -29.51 -21.12
C ALA A 350 -8.19 -30.42 -21.24
N HIS A 351 -9.40 -29.83 -21.19
CA HIS A 351 -10.67 -30.51 -21.35
C HIS A 351 -11.04 -30.76 -22.82
N LYS A 352 -10.26 -30.23 -23.78
CA LYS A 352 -10.49 -30.34 -25.24
C LYS A 352 -11.81 -29.69 -25.68
N HIS A 353 -12.18 -28.59 -25.05
CA HIS A 353 -13.34 -27.82 -25.47
C HIS A 353 -13.03 -27.05 -26.77
N ASP A 354 -14.06 -26.78 -27.58
CA ASP A 354 -13.93 -25.96 -28.79
C ASP A 354 -14.05 -24.45 -28.52
N GLN A 355 -14.55 -24.08 -27.35
CA GLN A 355 -14.66 -22.70 -26.78
C GLN A 355 -14.33 -22.74 -25.32
N ILE A 356 -14.04 -21.57 -24.70
CA ILE A 356 -13.92 -21.46 -23.25
C ILE A 356 -15.33 -21.45 -22.66
N LEU A 357 -15.64 -22.47 -21.85
CA LEU A 357 -16.92 -22.59 -21.18
C LEU A 357 -16.94 -21.75 -19.89
N LEU A 358 -18.15 -21.46 -19.36
CA LEU A 358 -18.27 -20.75 -18.09
C LEU A 358 -17.70 -21.55 -16.93
N GLU A 359 -17.73 -22.87 -16.99
CA GLU A 359 -17.10 -23.78 -16.02
C GLU A 359 -15.57 -23.65 -16.03
N ASP A 360 -14.93 -23.52 -17.21
CA ASP A 360 -13.47 -23.30 -17.29
C ASP A 360 -13.06 -22.00 -16.60
N LEU A 361 -13.87 -20.95 -16.73
CA LEU A 361 -13.69 -19.70 -15.97
C LEU A 361 -13.84 -19.91 -14.45
N GLN A 362 -14.81 -20.74 -14.02
CA GLN A 362 -15.01 -21.01 -12.60
C GLN A 362 -13.84 -21.81 -12.02
N ASP A 363 -13.36 -22.82 -12.73
CA ASP A 363 -12.23 -23.66 -12.32
C ASP A 363 -10.92 -22.87 -12.24
N ALA A 364 -10.74 -21.89 -13.13
CA ALA A 364 -9.59 -21.00 -13.12
C ALA A 364 -9.55 -20.02 -11.92
N ARG A 365 -10.70 -19.76 -11.25
CA ARG A 365 -10.83 -18.74 -10.20
C ARG A 365 -9.85 -18.92 -9.06
N ARG A 366 -9.71 -20.14 -8.52
CA ARG A 366 -8.84 -20.40 -7.36
C ARG A 366 -7.40 -20.10 -7.68
N ARG A 367 -6.88 -20.64 -8.77
CA ARG A 367 -5.49 -20.43 -9.22
C ARG A 367 -5.21 -18.95 -9.50
N PHE A 368 -6.15 -18.25 -10.13
CA PHE A 368 -6.03 -16.82 -10.35
C PHE A 368 -6.00 -16.04 -9.04
N SER A 369 -6.93 -16.35 -8.11
CA SER A 369 -7.05 -15.68 -6.83
C SER A 369 -5.78 -15.81 -5.97
N ASP A 370 -5.22 -17.03 -5.89
CA ASP A 370 -3.97 -17.29 -5.16
C ASP A 370 -2.81 -16.46 -5.73
N SER A 371 -2.72 -16.40 -7.08
CA SER A 371 -1.73 -15.59 -7.77
C SER A 371 -1.90 -14.08 -7.48
N ARG A 372 -3.15 -13.58 -7.44
CA ARG A 372 -3.42 -12.16 -7.21
C ARG A 372 -3.14 -11.74 -5.77
N LEU A 373 -3.47 -12.59 -4.80
CA LEU A 373 -3.18 -12.32 -3.39
C LEU A 373 -1.66 -12.20 -3.15
N LYS A 374 -0.89 -13.10 -3.77
CA LYS A 374 0.58 -13.06 -3.73
C LYS A 374 1.11 -11.79 -4.42
N ASP A 375 0.65 -11.50 -5.64
CA ASP A 375 1.07 -10.32 -6.39
C ASP A 375 0.81 -9.00 -5.62
N LEU A 376 -0.33 -8.92 -4.90
CA LEU A 376 -0.66 -7.75 -4.10
C LEU A 376 0.35 -7.59 -2.95
N SER A 377 0.67 -8.67 -2.26
CA SER A 377 1.68 -8.64 -1.19
C SER A 377 3.06 -8.22 -1.72
N ASP A 378 3.48 -8.80 -2.85
CA ASP A 378 4.78 -8.51 -3.47
C ASP A 378 4.84 -7.06 -4.01
N GLU A 379 3.72 -6.52 -4.51
CA GLU A 379 3.65 -5.15 -5.04
C GLU A 379 3.90 -4.09 -3.96
N TYR A 380 3.47 -4.36 -2.72
CA TYR A 380 3.55 -3.40 -1.62
C TYR A 380 4.51 -3.80 -0.50
N GLN A 381 5.33 -4.84 -0.70
CA GLN A 381 6.29 -5.37 0.28
C GLN A 381 7.24 -4.31 0.85
N GLU A 382 7.71 -3.38 0.02
CA GLU A 382 8.63 -2.32 0.44
C GLU A 382 7.95 -1.24 1.28
N ASN A 383 6.67 -0.96 0.99
CA ASN A 383 5.89 0.03 1.73
C ASN A 383 5.31 -0.55 3.02
N TYR A 384 4.88 -1.81 2.97
CA TYR A 384 4.20 -2.52 4.05
C TYR A 384 4.82 -3.92 4.22
N PRO A 385 5.99 -4.02 4.86
CA PRO A 385 6.66 -5.30 5.06
C PRO A 385 5.73 -6.32 5.71
N GLN A 386 5.71 -7.55 5.17
CA GLN A 386 4.84 -8.63 5.64
C GLN A 386 3.32 -8.34 5.55
N LEU A 387 2.91 -7.54 4.59
CA LEU A 387 1.49 -7.29 4.30
C LEU A 387 0.69 -8.58 4.13
N SER A 388 1.32 -9.65 3.62
CA SER A 388 0.73 -10.98 3.48
C SER A 388 0.10 -11.51 4.76
N VAL A 389 0.68 -11.22 5.93
CA VAL A 389 0.14 -11.65 7.24
C VAL A 389 -1.19 -10.96 7.52
N VAL A 390 -1.27 -9.65 7.25
CA VAL A 390 -2.52 -8.88 7.40
C VAL A 390 -3.60 -9.37 6.45
N LEU A 391 -3.25 -9.64 5.18
CA LEU A 391 -4.21 -10.12 4.18
C LEU A 391 -4.69 -11.54 4.52
N ALA A 392 -3.79 -12.42 4.98
CA ALA A 392 -4.14 -13.78 5.41
C ALA A 392 -5.09 -13.81 6.62
N SER A 393 -5.06 -12.77 7.48
CA SER A 393 -5.97 -12.67 8.63
C SER A 393 -7.45 -12.54 8.24
N PHE A 394 -7.75 -12.26 6.97
CA PHE A 394 -9.12 -12.28 6.44
C PHE A 394 -9.62 -13.69 6.07
N TYR A 395 -8.78 -14.72 6.13
CA TYR A 395 -9.15 -16.09 5.76
C TYR A 395 -10.38 -16.58 6.51
N GLY A 396 -11.35 -17.16 5.79
CA GLY A 396 -12.60 -17.71 6.33
C GLY A 396 -13.63 -16.68 6.82
N LEU A 397 -13.33 -15.37 6.70
CA LEU A 397 -14.24 -14.30 7.13
C LEU A 397 -15.29 -13.95 6.06
N GLY A 398 -16.01 -12.86 6.26
CA GLY A 398 -17.01 -12.38 5.31
C GLY A 398 -16.43 -11.60 4.13
N GLN A 399 -17.14 -11.61 3.01
CA GLN A 399 -16.81 -10.79 1.83
C GLN A 399 -17.09 -9.30 2.06
N ARG A 400 -17.91 -8.97 3.06
CA ARG A 400 -18.39 -7.61 3.34
C ARG A 400 -18.28 -7.32 4.83
N PHE A 401 -17.96 -6.08 5.15
CA PHE A 401 -17.82 -5.59 6.52
C PHE A 401 -18.62 -4.30 6.70
N THR A 402 -19.25 -4.14 7.85
CA THR A 402 -19.63 -2.81 8.34
C THR A 402 -18.39 -2.11 8.88
N THR A 403 -18.44 -0.79 9.06
CA THR A 403 -17.34 -0.05 9.71
C THR A 403 -17.05 -0.60 11.12
N ALA A 404 -18.10 -0.95 11.87
CA ALA A 404 -17.96 -1.56 13.20
C ALA A 404 -17.29 -2.96 13.13
N GLY A 405 -17.71 -3.80 12.16
CA GLY A 405 -17.09 -5.12 11.96
C GLY A 405 -15.61 -5.02 11.56
N MET A 406 -15.26 -4.03 10.76
CA MET A 406 -13.86 -3.77 10.40
C MET A 406 -13.06 -3.23 11.58
N GLN A 407 -13.65 -2.42 12.46
CA GLN A 407 -13.02 -1.99 13.71
C GLN A 407 -12.73 -3.19 14.62
N ASP A 408 -13.71 -4.07 14.79
CA ASP A 408 -13.53 -5.29 15.59
C ASP A 408 -12.44 -6.22 15.00
N PHE A 409 -12.34 -6.30 13.68
CA PHE A 409 -11.26 -7.01 13.00
C PHE A 409 -9.90 -6.34 13.27
N LEU A 410 -9.81 -5.04 13.11
CA LEU A 410 -8.56 -4.28 13.34
C LEU A 410 -8.09 -4.38 14.79
N ASP A 411 -9.00 -4.25 15.76
CA ASP A 411 -8.70 -4.38 17.18
C ASP A 411 -8.05 -5.74 17.50
N ARG A 412 -8.49 -6.81 16.81
CA ARG A 412 -7.90 -8.15 16.94
C ARG A 412 -6.55 -8.27 16.25
N LEU A 413 -6.46 -7.78 15.03
CA LEU A 413 -5.21 -7.78 14.28
C LEU A 413 -4.11 -7.08 15.08
N MET A 414 -4.45 -5.95 15.75
CA MET A 414 -3.54 -5.18 16.60
C MET A 414 -3.15 -5.90 17.89
N THR A 415 -3.86 -6.96 18.24
CA THR A 415 -3.56 -7.78 19.42
C THR A 415 -2.95 -9.13 19.05
N ASP A 416 -2.94 -9.48 17.79
CA ASP A 416 -2.28 -10.68 17.29
C ASP A 416 -0.76 -10.51 17.33
N THR A 417 -0.11 -11.32 18.17
CA THR A 417 1.34 -11.27 18.37
C THR A 417 2.11 -11.54 17.07
N GLN A 418 1.59 -12.40 16.19
CA GLN A 418 2.24 -12.68 14.91
C GLN A 418 2.12 -11.49 13.97
N ALA A 419 0.93 -10.94 13.79
CA ALA A 419 0.71 -9.78 12.94
C ALA A 419 1.59 -8.60 13.39
N VAL A 420 1.58 -8.30 14.68
CA VAL A 420 2.36 -7.20 15.26
C VAL A 420 3.87 -7.43 15.13
N THR A 421 4.36 -8.64 15.43
CA THR A 421 5.80 -8.95 15.34
C THR A 421 6.31 -8.86 13.90
N HIS A 422 5.53 -9.33 12.93
CA HIS A 422 5.95 -9.40 11.54
C HIS A 422 5.76 -8.07 10.79
N CYS A 423 4.64 -7.37 11.01
CA CYS A 423 4.35 -6.13 10.29
C CYS A 423 5.11 -4.92 10.84
N GLY A 424 5.59 -4.99 12.09
CA GLY A 424 6.39 -3.92 12.68
C GLY A 424 5.64 -2.59 12.84
N THR A 425 6.36 -1.49 12.70
CA THR A 425 5.87 -0.14 13.03
C THR A 425 4.80 0.38 12.09
N TRP A 426 4.79 -0.02 10.81
CA TRP A 426 3.84 0.54 9.85
C TRP A 426 2.38 0.24 10.21
N LEU A 427 2.09 -0.95 10.78
CA LEU A 427 0.72 -1.32 11.14
C LEU A 427 0.14 -0.37 12.19
N PHE A 428 0.96 0.20 13.07
CA PHE A 428 0.53 1.15 14.10
C PHE A 428 0.12 2.51 13.57
N GLU A 429 0.70 2.94 12.44
CA GLU A 429 0.30 4.17 11.75
C GLU A 429 -1.15 4.06 11.26
N TYR A 430 -1.63 2.83 11.04
CA TYR A 430 -2.98 2.49 10.57
C TYR A 430 -3.88 1.91 11.66
N SER A 431 -3.67 2.29 12.92
CA SER A 431 -4.40 1.78 14.09
C SER A 431 -5.86 2.24 14.20
N THR A 432 -6.32 3.15 13.35
CA THR A 432 -7.74 3.55 13.29
C THR A 432 -8.43 2.91 12.09
N VAL A 433 -9.71 2.56 12.22
CA VAL A 433 -10.48 1.93 11.13
C VAL A 433 -10.45 2.76 9.85
N GLU A 434 -10.52 4.08 9.96
CA GLU A 434 -10.48 4.97 8.80
C GLU A 434 -9.14 4.85 8.05
N LYS A 435 -8.01 4.95 8.74
CA LYS A 435 -6.69 4.80 8.14
C LYS A 435 -6.48 3.40 7.57
N PHE A 436 -6.89 2.37 8.31
CA PHE A 436 -6.73 0.97 7.89
C PHE A 436 -7.56 0.66 6.64
N VAL A 437 -8.84 1.03 6.62
CA VAL A 437 -9.69 0.86 5.44
C VAL A 437 -9.18 1.70 4.28
N ARG A 438 -8.64 2.88 4.55
CA ARG A 438 -8.00 3.70 3.53
C ARG A 438 -6.81 2.97 2.89
N LEU A 439 -5.92 2.42 3.70
CA LEU A 439 -4.80 1.59 3.21
C LEU A 439 -5.31 0.46 2.31
N LEU A 440 -6.28 -0.34 2.80
CA LEU A 440 -6.82 -1.47 2.05
C LEU A 440 -7.50 -1.04 0.74
N TYR A 441 -8.16 0.12 0.74
CA TYR A 441 -8.74 0.71 -0.47
C TYR A 441 -7.65 1.16 -1.45
N ASP A 442 -6.62 1.84 -0.95
CA ASP A 442 -5.52 2.38 -1.76
C ASP A 442 -4.70 1.28 -2.45
N ILE A 443 -4.49 0.15 -1.78
CA ILE A 443 -3.87 -1.02 -2.42
C ILE A 443 -4.83 -1.81 -3.33
N GLY A 444 -6.13 -1.49 -3.32
CA GLY A 444 -7.15 -2.15 -4.15
C GLY A 444 -7.62 -3.50 -3.60
N PHE A 445 -7.44 -3.74 -2.31
CA PHE A 445 -7.93 -4.94 -1.63
C PHE A 445 -9.43 -4.84 -1.30
N VAL A 446 -9.91 -3.64 -0.95
CA VAL A 446 -11.33 -3.39 -0.67
C VAL A 446 -11.93 -2.32 -1.56
N GLY A 447 -13.25 -2.36 -1.70
CA GLY A 447 -14.10 -1.32 -2.26
C GLY A 447 -15.02 -0.75 -1.19
N LEU A 448 -15.52 0.46 -1.41
CA LEU A 448 -16.42 1.16 -0.49
C LEU A 448 -17.79 1.38 -1.14
N LYS A 449 -18.85 1.15 -0.37
CA LYS A 449 -20.23 1.38 -0.78
C LYS A 449 -20.95 2.17 0.30
N GLU A 450 -21.49 3.33 -0.07
CA GLU A 450 -22.32 4.11 0.83
C GLU A 450 -23.73 3.51 0.93
N SER A 451 -24.16 3.15 2.12
CA SER A 451 -25.55 2.77 2.40
C SER A 451 -26.39 4.02 2.65
N ARG A 452 -26.88 4.66 1.58
CA ARG A 452 -27.89 5.75 1.73
C ARG A 452 -29.27 5.14 1.87
N LYS A 453 -30.01 5.54 2.93
CA LYS A 453 -31.44 5.20 3.06
C LYS A 453 -32.18 5.59 1.79
N GLY A 454 -32.70 4.61 1.04
CA GLY A 454 -33.50 4.80 -0.18
C GLY A 454 -32.78 4.56 -1.51
N ASN A 455 -31.48 4.28 -1.55
CA ASN A 455 -30.78 3.94 -2.78
C ASN A 455 -30.22 2.52 -2.74
N LEU A 456 -31.06 1.54 -3.05
CA LEU A 456 -30.70 0.11 -3.10
C LEU A 456 -29.67 -0.23 -4.20
N ASN A 457 -29.40 0.70 -5.13
CA ASN A 457 -28.58 0.48 -6.32
C ASN A 457 -27.17 1.12 -6.25
N SER A 458 -26.69 1.54 -5.06
CA SER A 458 -25.33 2.04 -4.96
C SER A 458 -24.33 0.89 -5.21
N ARG A 459 -23.54 1.01 -6.30
CA ARG A 459 -22.46 0.06 -6.59
C ARG A 459 -21.27 0.34 -5.68
N ALA A 460 -20.55 -0.72 -5.28
CA ALA A 460 -19.28 -0.57 -4.60
C ALA A 460 -18.29 0.17 -5.51
N ARG A 461 -17.59 1.15 -4.94
CA ARG A 461 -16.48 1.82 -5.61
C ARG A 461 -15.19 1.16 -5.16
N PHE A 462 -14.57 0.42 -6.05
CA PHE A 462 -13.17 0.03 -5.93
C PHE A 462 -12.31 1.18 -6.45
N ARG A 463 -11.08 1.28 -5.94
CA ARG A 463 -10.18 2.32 -6.41
C ARG A 463 -9.98 2.20 -7.93
N SER A 464 -10.16 3.28 -8.65
CA SER A 464 -9.74 3.41 -10.04
C SER A 464 -8.22 3.37 -10.14
N LEU A 465 -7.70 2.78 -11.20
CA LEU A 465 -6.26 2.50 -11.34
C LEU A 465 -5.43 3.70 -11.82
N GLY A 466 -6.00 4.90 -11.81
CA GLY A 466 -5.36 6.10 -12.32
C GLY A 466 -5.15 7.20 -11.29
N PRO A 467 -4.17 8.09 -11.50
CA PRO A 467 -3.83 9.17 -10.58
C PRO A 467 -4.92 10.25 -10.44
N ARG A 468 -6.01 10.15 -11.20
CA ARG A 468 -7.12 11.14 -11.18
C ARG A 468 -8.16 10.91 -10.09
N ASP A 469 -8.19 9.72 -9.48
CA ASP A 469 -9.13 9.41 -8.41
C ASP A 469 -8.57 9.87 -7.06
N THR A 470 -8.34 11.17 -6.94
CA THR A 470 -7.64 11.78 -5.80
C THR A 470 -8.50 11.95 -4.55
N THR A 471 -9.82 11.79 -4.66
CA THR A 471 -10.73 11.95 -3.53
C THR A 471 -11.46 10.63 -3.27
N PRO A 472 -10.90 9.80 -2.39
CA PRO A 472 -11.55 8.57 -2.01
C PRO A 472 -12.88 8.84 -1.29
N PRO A 473 -13.86 7.93 -1.40
CA PRO A 473 -15.12 8.08 -0.69
C PRO A 473 -14.92 8.27 0.80
N PRO A 474 -15.68 9.16 1.47
CA PRO A 474 -15.59 9.29 2.91
C PRO A 474 -16.04 7.99 3.58
N ILE A 475 -15.35 7.63 4.66
CA ILE A 475 -15.70 6.47 5.48
C ILE A 475 -16.58 6.96 6.63
N SER A 476 -17.77 6.39 6.75
CA SER A 476 -18.76 6.70 7.78
C SER A 476 -19.28 5.41 8.40
N GLU A 477 -20.03 5.52 9.48
CA GLU A 477 -20.70 4.36 10.11
C GLU A 477 -21.64 3.59 9.15
N SER A 478 -22.17 4.28 8.13
CA SER A 478 -23.02 3.66 7.11
C SER A 478 -22.25 3.10 5.91
N THR A 479 -20.93 3.16 5.92
CA THR A 479 -20.10 2.63 4.84
C THR A 479 -20.00 1.11 4.94
N GLU A 480 -20.35 0.41 3.86
CA GLU A 480 -20.11 -1.01 3.68
C GLU A 480 -18.76 -1.19 2.96
N ILE A 481 -17.90 -2.01 3.52
CA ILE A 481 -16.56 -2.31 3.02
C ILE A 481 -16.61 -3.68 2.37
N LEU A 482 -16.28 -3.77 1.09
CA LEU A 482 -16.35 -5.00 0.31
C LEU A 482 -14.95 -5.45 -0.08
N LEU A 483 -14.57 -6.69 0.24
CA LEU A 483 -13.34 -7.26 -0.29
C LEU A 483 -13.49 -7.49 -1.80
N HIS A 484 -12.40 -7.24 -2.54
CA HIS A 484 -12.45 -7.37 -4.00
C HIS A 484 -12.68 -8.84 -4.39
N PRO A 485 -13.58 -9.14 -5.34
CA PRO A 485 -13.92 -10.52 -5.72
C PRO A 485 -12.72 -11.38 -6.10
N SER A 486 -11.67 -10.81 -6.67
CA SER A 486 -10.44 -11.54 -7.02
C SER A 486 -9.76 -12.25 -5.85
N TYR A 487 -10.03 -11.86 -4.61
CA TYR A 487 -9.40 -12.45 -3.43
C TYR A 487 -10.32 -13.45 -2.68
N HIS A 488 -11.60 -13.52 -3.05
CA HIS A 488 -12.57 -14.35 -2.33
C HIS A 488 -12.17 -15.84 -2.30
N PRO A 489 -11.79 -16.49 -3.42
CA PRO A 489 -11.40 -17.90 -3.39
C PRO A 489 -10.10 -18.17 -2.62
N ALA A 490 -9.08 -17.31 -2.74
CA ALA A 490 -7.81 -17.50 -2.04
C ALA A 490 -7.96 -17.44 -0.52
N LEU A 491 -8.86 -16.55 -0.05
CA LEU A 491 -9.12 -16.33 1.36
C LEU A 491 -10.32 -17.14 1.89
N ASP A 492 -10.93 -17.99 1.05
CA ASP A 492 -12.11 -18.79 1.42
C ASP A 492 -13.22 -17.96 2.08
N LEU A 493 -13.49 -16.77 1.50
CA LEU A 493 -14.41 -15.79 2.09
C LEU A 493 -15.87 -16.22 1.92
N GLN A 494 -16.62 -16.08 3.00
CA GLN A 494 -18.06 -16.41 3.04
C GLN A 494 -18.92 -15.23 2.56
N ASP A 495 -20.04 -15.48 1.86
CA ASP A 495 -20.97 -14.42 1.46
C ASP A 495 -21.82 -13.92 2.65
N VAL A 496 -21.17 -13.20 3.55
CA VAL A 496 -21.80 -12.62 4.74
C VAL A 496 -21.30 -11.20 4.95
N LEU A 497 -22.12 -10.41 5.65
CA LEU A 497 -21.78 -9.07 6.11
C LEU A 497 -21.32 -9.15 7.57
N VAL A 498 -20.04 -8.99 7.83
CA VAL A 498 -19.44 -8.94 9.16
C VAL A 498 -19.81 -7.62 9.84
N GLY A 499 -20.27 -7.66 11.10
CA GLY A 499 -20.80 -6.51 11.83
C GLY A 499 -22.31 -6.31 11.70
N SER A 500 -23.00 -7.18 10.94
CA SER A 500 -24.47 -7.16 10.83
C SER A 500 -25.16 -8.10 11.81
N LEU A 501 -24.48 -9.14 12.23
CA LEU A 501 -24.94 -10.09 13.25
C LEU A 501 -24.61 -9.52 14.63
N GLY A 502 -25.41 -9.89 15.64
CA GLY A 502 -25.09 -9.51 17.01
C GLY A 502 -23.63 -9.84 17.33
N ARG A 503 -22.96 -8.91 17.99
CA ARG A 503 -21.49 -8.91 18.24
C ARG A 503 -20.97 -10.25 18.75
N ASP A 504 -21.74 -10.95 19.56
CA ASP A 504 -21.38 -12.24 20.13
C ASP A 504 -21.24 -13.37 19.10
N GLN A 505 -22.06 -13.36 18.03
CA GLN A 505 -21.95 -14.37 16.96
C GLN A 505 -20.73 -14.13 16.07
N GLU A 506 -20.34 -12.88 15.88
CA GLU A 506 -19.14 -12.53 15.11
C GLU A 506 -17.86 -12.85 15.86
N ILE A 507 -17.84 -12.62 17.17
CA ILE A 507 -16.73 -12.98 18.03
C ILE A 507 -16.53 -14.50 18.03
N ARG A 508 -17.59 -15.29 18.10
CA ARG A 508 -17.53 -16.75 17.98
C ARG A 508 -16.96 -17.21 16.64
N ARG A 509 -17.35 -16.54 15.55
CA ARG A 509 -16.88 -16.82 14.20
C ARG A 509 -15.40 -16.52 14.02
N MET A 510 -14.92 -15.44 14.63
CA MET A 510 -13.51 -15.02 14.60
C MET A 510 -12.69 -15.65 15.74
N GLY A 511 -13.29 -16.46 16.60
CA GLY A 511 -12.63 -17.12 17.75
C GLY A 511 -11.43 -18.01 17.38
N MET A 512 -11.33 -18.42 16.11
CA MET A 512 -10.15 -19.13 15.59
C MET A 512 -8.88 -18.22 15.51
N ILE A 513 -9.01 -16.90 15.63
CA ILE A 513 -7.92 -15.94 15.53
C ILE A 513 -7.43 -15.50 16.93
N LEU A 514 -8.17 -15.87 17.98
CA LEU A 514 -7.86 -15.46 19.34
C LEU A 514 -7.02 -16.55 20.04
N ASP A 515 -5.76 -16.20 20.33
CA ASP A 515 -4.93 -16.99 21.24
C ASP A 515 -5.37 -16.68 22.67
N LEU A 516 -6.38 -17.45 23.14
CA LEU A 516 -6.98 -17.25 24.46
C LEU A 516 -6.15 -17.94 25.55
N PRO A 517 -6.11 -17.41 26.78
CA PRO A 517 -5.40 -18.02 27.90
C PRO A 517 -5.85 -19.46 28.12
N GLY A 518 -4.89 -20.37 28.36
CA GLY A 518 -5.20 -21.77 28.67
C GLY A 518 -5.80 -22.60 27.53
N ALA A 519 -5.68 -22.13 26.27
CA ALA A 519 -6.29 -22.74 25.09
C ALA A 519 -7.82 -22.90 25.20
N LEU A 520 -8.48 -21.98 25.92
CA LEU A 520 -9.93 -21.97 26.08
C LEU A 520 -10.61 -21.67 24.74
N SER A 521 -11.77 -22.29 24.52
CA SER A 521 -12.69 -21.81 23.49
C SER A 521 -13.25 -20.43 23.90
N PHE A 522 -13.75 -19.65 22.93
CA PHE A 522 -14.32 -18.34 23.26
C PHE A 522 -15.52 -18.42 24.22
N ASP A 523 -16.34 -19.44 24.07
CA ASP A 523 -17.51 -19.65 24.94
C ASP A 523 -17.08 -19.93 26.39
N GLU A 524 -16.09 -20.80 26.60
CA GLU A 524 -15.51 -21.09 27.92
C GLU A 524 -14.86 -19.81 28.51
N TYR A 525 -14.08 -19.09 27.72
CA TYR A 525 -13.48 -17.85 28.13
C TYR A 525 -14.52 -16.80 28.55
N GLN A 526 -15.59 -16.66 27.78
CA GLN A 526 -16.67 -15.71 28.06
C GLN A 526 -17.39 -16.08 29.36
N GLU A 527 -17.60 -17.38 29.63
CA GLU A 527 -18.18 -17.87 30.88
C GLU A 527 -17.29 -17.55 32.08
N TYR A 528 -15.97 -17.82 31.98
CA TYR A 528 -15.01 -17.48 33.02
C TYR A 528 -14.96 -15.98 33.31
N VAL A 529 -14.86 -15.16 32.29
CA VAL A 529 -14.81 -13.69 32.49
C VAL A 529 -16.15 -13.13 32.97
N THR A 530 -17.26 -13.74 32.62
CA THR A 530 -18.58 -13.37 33.17
C THR A 530 -18.66 -13.70 34.66
N GLY A 531 -18.18 -14.88 35.07
CA GLY A 531 -18.03 -15.24 36.48
C GLY A 531 -17.14 -14.28 37.24
N LEU A 532 -15.97 -13.92 36.66
CA LEU A 532 -15.05 -12.93 37.23
C LEU A 532 -15.70 -11.56 37.38
N HIS A 533 -16.45 -11.08 36.38
CA HIS A 533 -17.17 -9.80 36.45
C HIS A 533 -18.18 -9.76 37.62
N GLU A 534 -18.85 -10.85 37.92
CA GLU A 534 -19.73 -10.94 39.09
C GLU A 534 -18.92 -11.00 40.42
N GLN A 535 -17.80 -11.73 40.44
CA GLN A 535 -16.91 -11.74 41.60
C GLN A 535 -16.37 -10.37 41.94
N ILE A 536 -15.94 -9.57 40.97
CA ILE A 536 -15.47 -8.16 41.15
C ILE A 536 -16.52 -7.36 41.96
N LYS A 537 -17.81 -7.60 41.73
CA LYS A 537 -18.89 -6.86 42.39
C LYS A 537 -19.22 -7.40 43.82
N THR A 538 -19.03 -8.70 44.04
CA THR A 538 -19.53 -9.43 45.20
C THR A 538 -18.50 -9.65 46.29
N VAL A 539 -17.18 -9.54 45.99
CA VAL A 539 -16.12 -9.64 47.04
C VAL A 539 -16.27 -8.57 48.07
N ASP A 540 -16.36 -8.99 49.35
CA ASP A 540 -16.50 -8.10 50.49
C ASP A 540 -15.22 -7.28 50.76
N LYS A 541 -15.41 -6.05 51.32
CA LYS A 541 -14.31 -5.17 51.66
C LYS A 541 -13.74 -5.56 53.04
N GLY A 542 -12.48 -5.25 53.24
CA GLY A 542 -11.78 -5.40 54.50
C GLY A 542 -10.69 -6.46 54.51
N SER A 543 -9.94 -6.51 55.61
CA SER A 543 -8.77 -7.39 55.73
C SER A 543 -9.07 -8.87 55.71
N ALA A 544 -10.27 -9.30 56.11
CA ALA A 544 -10.68 -10.69 56.11
C ALA A 544 -10.80 -11.27 54.68
N HIS A 545 -11.10 -10.42 53.67
CA HIS A 545 -11.29 -10.76 52.29
C HIS A 545 -10.21 -10.18 51.40
N ALA A 546 -9.04 -9.86 51.94
CA ALA A 546 -7.95 -9.30 51.16
C ALA A 546 -7.39 -10.30 50.14
N ALA A 547 -7.27 -11.58 50.53
CA ALA A 547 -6.80 -12.61 49.63
C ALA A 547 -7.78 -12.88 48.48
N ASP A 548 -9.08 -12.82 48.75
CA ASP A 548 -10.11 -12.97 47.71
C ASP A 548 -10.04 -11.85 46.67
N PHE A 549 -9.82 -10.60 47.17
CA PHE A 549 -9.66 -9.46 46.30
C PHE A 549 -8.35 -9.52 45.49
N GLU A 550 -7.22 -9.93 46.10
CA GLU A 550 -5.96 -10.18 45.40
C GLU A 550 -6.17 -11.21 44.25
N SER A 551 -6.90 -12.31 44.51
CA SER A 551 -7.20 -13.33 43.50
C SER A 551 -8.00 -12.76 42.33
N VAL A 552 -9.06 -12.00 42.61
CA VAL A 552 -9.90 -11.36 41.59
C VAL A 552 -9.10 -10.36 40.74
N VAL A 553 -8.19 -9.61 41.34
CA VAL A 553 -7.28 -8.73 40.59
C VAL A 553 -6.39 -9.56 39.68
N GLY A 554 -5.74 -10.61 40.20
CA GLY A 554 -4.88 -11.50 39.42
C GLY A 554 -5.57 -12.14 38.25
N GLU A 555 -6.75 -12.72 38.47
CA GLU A 555 -7.57 -13.31 37.40
C GLU A 555 -7.97 -12.27 36.35
N THR A 556 -8.23 -11.01 36.77
CA THR A 556 -8.48 -9.90 35.82
C THR A 556 -7.25 -9.62 34.97
N LEU A 557 -6.05 -9.62 35.55
CA LEU A 557 -4.81 -9.41 34.79
C LEU A 557 -4.56 -10.56 33.81
N GLU A 558 -4.74 -11.81 34.24
CA GLU A 558 -4.50 -12.99 33.43
C GLU A 558 -5.53 -13.16 32.30
N LEU A 559 -6.81 -12.89 32.57
CA LEU A 559 -7.88 -13.10 31.61
C LEU A 559 -8.19 -11.88 30.73
N CYS A 560 -7.98 -10.66 31.26
CA CYS A 560 -8.36 -9.45 30.52
C CYS A 560 -7.18 -8.69 29.90
N LEU A 561 -5.95 -8.86 30.44
CA LEU A 561 -4.75 -8.16 29.96
C LEU A 561 -3.66 -9.11 29.44
N PHE A 562 -3.96 -10.38 29.20
CA PHE A 562 -3.01 -11.43 28.80
C PHE A 562 -2.22 -11.13 27.55
N ARG A 563 -2.73 -10.30 26.65
CA ARG A 563 -2.08 -9.93 25.39
C ARG A 563 -0.96 -8.91 25.56
N SER A 564 -1.11 -8.05 26.56
CA SER A 564 -0.13 -7.01 26.86
C SER A 564 0.81 -7.41 27.98
N LEU A 565 0.31 -8.17 28.94
CA LEU A 565 1.05 -8.65 30.11
C LEU A 565 1.26 -10.16 30.03
N ALA A 566 2.49 -10.60 30.06
CA ALA A 566 2.86 -12.02 30.13
C ALA A 566 3.49 -12.35 31.48
N ASN A 567 3.52 -13.64 31.81
CA ASN A 567 4.11 -14.16 33.06
C ASN A 567 3.58 -13.42 34.31
N VAL A 568 2.26 -13.21 34.36
CA VAL A 568 1.63 -12.64 35.55
C VAL A 568 1.82 -13.62 36.71
N LYS A 569 2.39 -13.14 37.79
CA LYS A 569 2.71 -13.97 38.98
C LYS A 569 2.31 -13.30 40.26
N ALA A 570 1.72 -14.09 41.15
CA ALA A 570 1.36 -13.67 42.47
C ALA A 570 2.56 -13.71 43.44
N GLN A 571 2.63 -12.78 44.36
CA GLN A 571 3.43 -12.84 45.56
C GLN A 571 4.94 -13.10 45.34
N GLU A 572 5.49 -12.69 44.20
CA GLU A 572 6.92 -12.81 43.96
C GLU A 572 7.74 -11.97 44.93
N ARG A 573 8.74 -12.59 45.52
CA ARG A 573 9.69 -11.94 46.42
C ARG A 573 11.00 -11.63 45.68
N ASP A 574 11.68 -10.57 46.12
CA ASP A 574 13.06 -10.33 45.67
C ASP A 574 14.02 -11.39 46.23
N ILE A 575 15.28 -11.36 45.73
CA ILE A 575 16.33 -12.32 46.12
C ILE A 575 16.54 -12.33 47.64
N ASP A 576 16.40 -11.19 48.27
CA ASP A 576 16.61 -11.02 49.74
C ASP A 576 15.36 -11.35 50.55
N GLY A 577 14.22 -11.63 49.89
CA GLY A 577 12.93 -11.98 50.50
C GLY A 577 12.26 -10.80 51.25
N THR A 578 12.79 -9.59 51.09
CA THR A 578 12.36 -8.39 51.81
C THR A 578 11.19 -7.69 51.18
N ILE A 579 11.03 -7.81 49.84
CA ILE A 579 9.95 -7.20 49.09
C ILE A 579 9.02 -8.29 48.60
N ARG A 580 7.75 -8.20 48.99
CA ARG A 580 6.66 -9.02 48.45
C ARG A 580 5.74 -8.12 47.63
N ARG A 581 5.51 -8.47 46.39
CA ARG A 581 4.61 -7.80 45.48
C ARG A 581 3.35 -8.63 45.33
N ASP A 582 2.18 -8.01 45.36
CA ASP A 582 0.93 -8.77 45.20
C ASP A 582 0.85 -9.41 43.84
N TRP A 583 1.04 -8.63 42.77
CA TRP A 583 1.12 -9.14 41.41
C TRP A 583 2.20 -8.44 40.60
N ILE A 584 2.86 -9.17 39.71
CA ILE A 584 3.83 -8.67 38.75
C ILE A 584 3.61 -9.30 37.39
N GLY A 585 3.66 -8.50 36.32
CA GLY A 585 3.54 -8.97 34.95
C GLY A 585 4.62 -8.36 34.04
N SER A 586 5.10 -9.15 33.08
CA SER A 586 6.05 -8.69 32.06
C SER A 586 5.32 -7.94 30.96
N ASN A 587 5.65 -6.69 30.73
CA ASN A 587 5.11 -5.89 29.64
C ASN A 587 5.80 -6.27 28.31
N ARG A 588 5.09 -7.03 27.48
CA ARG A 588 5.55 -7.47 26.16
C ARG A 588 4.87 -6.73 25.00
N ALA A 589 3.99 -5.79 25.31
CA ALA A 589 3.28 -5.04 24.29
C ALA A 589 4.24 -4.25 23.41
N GLN A 590 3.97 -4.23 22.12
CA GLN A 590 4.77 -3.51 21.12
C GLN A 590 4.08 -2.24 20.62
N PHE A 591 2.92 -1.87 21.18
CA PHE A 591 2.10 -0.72 20.78
C PHE A 591 1.11 -0.29 21.89
N GLY A 592 0.41 0.82 21.62
CA GLY A 592 -0.63 1.35 22.48
C GLY A 592 -0.11 1.86 23.80
N PHE A 593 -0.99 1.86 24.80
CA PHE A 593 -0.69 2.33 26.15
C PHE A 593 0.54 1.65 26.77
N TRP A 594 0.63 0.34 26.67
CA TRP A 594 1.68 -0.44 27.33
C TRP A 594 3.06 -0.21 26.71
N GLU A 595 3.15 -0.05 25.37
CA GLU A 595 4.39 0.35 24.72
C GLU A 595 4.82 1.76 25.14
N MET A 596 3.88 2.70 25.16
CA MET A 596 4.15 4.06 25.64
C MET A 596 4.66 4.06 27.08
N MET A 597 4.13 3.21 27.97
CA MET A 597 4.61 3.05 29.33
C MET A 597 6.02 2.48 29.39
N ARG A 598 6.34 1.54 28.51
CA ARG A 598 7.70 1.00 28.43
C ARG A 598 8.70 2.07 27.96
N GLN A 599 8.35 2.86 26.96
CA GLN A 599 9.21 3.91 26.43
C GLN A 599 9.39 5.07 27.41
N ARG A 600 8.31 5.55 28.02
CA ARG A 600 8.33 6.74 28.89
C ARG A 600 8.82 6.46 30.32
N HIS A 601 8.48 5.29 30.84
CA HIS A 601 8.73 4.95 32.26
C HIS A 601 9.61 3.70 32.42
N GLY A 602 10.16 3.15 31.33
CA GLY A 602 10.96 1.93 31.36
C GLY A 602 10.20 0.71 31.91
N ALA A 603 8.85 0.70 31.79
CA ALA A 603 7.98 -0.28 32.41
C ALA A 603 8.05 -1.63 31.69
N THR A 604 9.17 -2.35 31.81
CA THR A 604 9.37 -3.72 31.31
C THR A 604 8.70 -4.75 32.22
N GLN A 605 8.60 -4.45 33.51
CA GLN A 605 7.81 -5.16 34.50
C GLN A 605 6.79 -4.18 35.09
N VAL A 606 5.58 -4.66 35.32
CA VAL A 606 4.48 -3.87 35.86
C VAL A 606 3.99 -4.50 37.15
N ILE A 607 3.90 -3.71 38.20
CA ILE A 607 3.52 -4.17 39.54
C ILE A 607 2.10 -3.66 39.84
N PHE A 608 1.29 -4.55 40.39
CA PHE A 608 -0.05 -4.23 40.87
C PHE A 608 -0.11 -4.55 42.34
N GLU A 609 -0.35 -3.52 43.12
CA GLU A 609 -0.53 -3.58 44.57
C GLU A 609 -2.01 -3.55 44.90
N CYS A 610 -2.51 -4.49 45.66
CA CYS A 610 -3.92 -4.67 45.95
C CYS A 610 -4.26 -4.15 47.36
N LYS A 611 -5.30 -3.34 47.47
CA LYS A 611 -5.76 -2.78 48.76
C LYS A 611 -7.28 -2.95 48.86
N ASN A 612 -7.72 -3.95 49.66
CA ASN A 612 -9.15 -4.25 49.81
C ASN A 612 -9.86 -3.28 50.82
N TYR A 613 -9.59 -1.98 50.66
CA TYR A 613 -10.23 -0.92 51.44
C TYR A 613 -10.43 0.37 50.65
N GLU A 614 -11.27 1.28 51.15
CA GLU A 614 -11.72 2.45 50.40
C GLU A 614 -10.79 3.68 50.51
N GLU A 615 -9.99 3.79 51.55
CA GLU A 615 -9.12 4.94 51.78
C GLU A 615 -7.66 4.53 51.76
N LEU A 616 -6.91 5.02 50.78
CA LEU A 616 -5.47 4.82 50.71
C LEU A 616 -4.74 5.66 51.75
N LYS A 617 -3.70 5.09 52.31
CA LYS A 617 -2.82 5.74 53.31
C LYS A 617 -1.49 6.16 52.66
N ALA A 618 -0.78 7.10 53.27
CA ALA A 618 0.55 7.50 52.84
C ALA A 618 1.54 6.32 52.71
N SER A 619 1.39 5.31 53.61
CA SER A 619 2.19 4.06 53.55
C SER A 619 2.04 3.29 52.23
N ASP A 620 0.85 3.30 51.61
CA ASP A 620 0.57 2.58 50.38
C ASP A 620 1.32 3.20 49.18
N PHE A 621 1.39 4.52 49.17
CA PHE A 621 2.19 5.26 48.19
C PHE A 621 3.70 5.09 48.42
N HIS A 622 4.16 5.02 49.68
CA HIS A 622 5.57 4.75 49.98
C HIS A 622 5.95 3.33 49.53
N GLN A 623 5.08 2.36 49.70
CA GLN A 623 5.27 1.00 49.22
C GLN A 623 5.35 0.95 47.69
N ALA A 624 4.45 1.64 46.99
CA ALA A 624 4.51 1.75 45.54
C ALA A 624 5.80 2.41 45.03
N ALA A 625 6.25 3.49 45.71
CA ALA A 625 7.52 4.15 45.39
C ALA A 625 8.74 3.25 45.59
N TYR A 626 8.67 2.36 46.59
CA TYR A 626 9.76 1.43 46.89
C TYR A 626 9.92 0.36 45.81
N TYR A 627 8.84 -0.03 45.14
CA TYR A 627 8.88 -0.97 44.02
C TYR A 627 9.50 -0.43 42.72
N MET A 628 9.58 0.90 42.60
CA MET A 628 10.17 1.54 41.43
C MET A 628 11.68 1.45 41.47
N SER A 629 12.22 0.45 40.77
CA SER A 629 13.67 0.20 40.69
C SER A 629 14.12 0.28 39.20
N GLY A 630 15.44 0.50 39.03
CA GLY A 630 16.02 0.67 37.67
C GLY A 630 15.84 -0.51 36.73
N ALA A 631 15.72 -1.74 37.24
CA ALA A 631 15.63 -2.95 36.44
C ALA A 631 14.19 -3.29 35.98
N GLY A 632 13.17 -2.99 36.80
CA GLY A 632 11.77 -3.36 36.52
C GLY A 632 10.94 -2.25 35.86
N GLY A 633 11.41 -1.01 35.96
CA GLY A 633 10.67 0.15 35.48
C GLY A 633 10.01 0.97 36.58
N LYS A 634 9.34 2.04 36.15
CA LYS A 634 8.83 3.10 37.03
C LYS A 634 7.32 3.30 36.90
N LEU A 635 6.57 2.18 36.71
CA LEU A 635 5.11 2.14 36.67
C LEU A 635 4.58 1.15 37.71
N VAL A 636 3.74 1.64 38.62
CA VAL A 636 3.05 0.81 39.61
C VAL A 636 1.56 1.14 39.57
N PHE A 637 0.71 0.14 39.64
CA PHE A 637 -0.71 0.28 39.83
C PHE A 637 -1.07 0.01 41.30
N ILE A 638 -1.89 0.85 41.89
CA ILE A 638 -2.56 0.56 43.14
C ILE A 638 -4.03 0.30 42.84
N VAL A 639 -4.47 -0.94 43.08
CA VAL A 639 -5.85 -1.38 42.84
C VAL A 639 -6.56 -1.42 44.20
N PHE A 640 -7.60 -0.61 44.37
CA PHE A 640 -8.28 -0.49 45.66
C PHE A 640 -9.79 -0.31 45.54
N ARG A 641 -10.51 -0.24 46.65
CA ARG A 641 -11.99 -0.29 46.66
C ARG A 641 -12.66 1.09 46.74
N GLY A 642 -11.91 2.16 46.66
CA GLY A 642 -12.41 3.52 46.85
C GLY A 642 -12.46 4.34 45.56
N ASP A 643 -12.67 5.66 45.74
CA ASP A 643 -12.68 6.61 44.63
C ASP A 643 -11.24 7.04 44.29
N PRO A 644 -10.73 6.70 43.10
CA PRO A 644 -9.39 7.05 42.65
C PRO A 644 -9.24 8.54 42.31
N HIS A 645 -10.33 9.30 42.23
CA HIS A 645 -10.31 10.73 41.85
C HIS A 645 -10.05 11.70 43.02
N LYS A 646 -9.83 11.19 44.25
CA LYS A 646 -9.59 12.07 45.40
C LYS A 646 -8.29 12.85 45.26
N LYS A 647 -8.39 14.19 45.30
CA LYS A 647 -7.28 15.11 45.01
C LYS A 647 -6.02 14.86 45.88
N HIS A 648 -6.18 14.54 47.16
CA HIS A 648 -5.04 14.31 48.05
C HIS A 648 -4.18 13.10 47.70
N TYR A 649 -4.69 12.12 46.94
CA TYR A 649 -3.87 11.02 46.44
C TYR A 649 -2.85 11.49 45.39
N TYR A 650 -3.22 12.46 44.59
CA TYR A 650 -2.34 12.99 43.55
C TYR A 650 -1.20 13.86 44.12
N ASP A 651 -1.32 14.37 45.35
CA ASP A 651 -0.20 14.99 46.03
C ASP A 651 0.92 13.99 46.33
N HIS A 652 0.57 12.73 46.66
CA HIS A 652 1.53 11.64 46.83
C HIS A 652 2.09 11.19 45.48
N VAL A 653 1.26 11.02 44.48
CA VAL A 653 1.71 10.64 43.14
C VAL A 653 2.66 11.68 42.55
N LYS A 654 2.36 12.98 42.74
CA LYS A 654 3.23 14.10 42.30
C LYS A 654 4.61 14.04 42.97
N ARG A 655 4.68 13.76 44.27
CA ARG A 655 5.95 13.59 44.98
C ARG A 655 6.75 12.41 44.45
N ILE A 656 6.10 11.26 44.24
CA ILE A 656 6.75 10.08 43.69
C ILE A 656 7.28 10.38 42.30
N PHE A 657 6.51 11.07 41.44
CA PHE A 657 6.95 11.45 40.10
C PHE A 657 8.19 12.36 40.15
N ALA A 658 8.21 13.33 41.06
CA ALA A 658 9.36 14.23 41.24
C ALA A 658 10.61 13.48 41.73
N ASP A 659 10.46 12.56 42.71
CA ASP A 659 11.58 11.87 43.33
C ASP A 659 12.12 10.70 42.52
N LYS A 660 11.25 9.92 41.92
CA LYS A 660 11.59 8.64 41.21
C LYS A 660 11.49 8.75 39.70
N GLN A 661 10.91 9.83 39.18
CA GLN A 661 10.54 9.94 37.76
C GLN A 661 9.67 8.75 37.28
N GLY A 662 8.86 8.22 38.21
CA GLY A 662 7.96 7.11 37.98
C GLY A 662 6.51 7.52 38.24
N ILE A 663 5.56 6.75 37.75
CA ILE A 663 4.15 7.05 37.86
C ILE A 663 3.39 5.96 38.62
N VAL A 664 2.47 6.35 39.46
CA VAL A 664 1.50 5.48 40.13
C VAL A 664 0.14 5.74 39.51
N LEU A 665 -0.50 4.69 38.99
CA LEU A 665 -1.86 4.75 38.49
C LEU A 665 -2.83 4.09 39.50
N LEU A 666 -3.92 4.79 39.77
CA LEU A 666 -4.95 4.35 40.73
C LEU A 666 -6.11 3.71 39.95
N LEU A 667 -6.40 2.45 40.27
CA LEU A 667 -7.52 1.69 39.73
C LEU A 667 -8.46 1.25 40.86
N ASN A 668 -9.71 1.00 40.52
CA ASN A 668 -10.66 0.42 41.43
C ASN A 668 -11.50 -0.70 40.82
N ASP A 669 -12.42 -1.26 41.58
CA ASP A 669 -13.34 -2.32 41.11
C ASP A 669 -14.17 -1.92 39.89
N LYS A 670 -14.49 -0.63 39.68
CA LYS A 670 -15.17 -0.17 38.47
C LYS A 670 -14.28 -0.28 37.25
N ASP A 671 -12.98 -0.02 37.43
CA ASP A 671 -11.98 -0.16 36.35
C ASP A 671 -11.81 -1.63 35.96
N LEU A 672 -11.68 -2.53 36.97
CA LEU A 672 -11.64 -3.97 36.73
C LEU A 672 -12.89 -4.46 35.99
N ALA A 673 -14.07 -3.96 36.41
CA ALA A 673 -15.34 -4.29 35.74
C ALA A 673 -15.40 -3.77 34.28
N VAL A 674 -14.70 -2.68 33.94
CA VAL A 674 -14.55 -2.22 32.55
C VAL A 674 -13.75 -3.23 31.74
N PHE A 675 -12.60 -3.69 32.27
CA PHE A 675 -11.78 -4.70 31.60
C PHE A 675 -12.55 -5.99 31.36
N ALA A 676 -13.24 -6.51 32.38
CA ALA A 676 -14.05 -7.72 32.25
C ALA A 676 -15.17 -7.54 31.21
N ARG A 677 -15.89 -6.41 31.21
CA ARG A 677 -16.94 -6.14 30.21
C ARG A 677 -16.40 -6.02 28.79
N GLN A 678 -15.20 -5.47 28.62
CA GLN A 678 -14.53 -5.43 27.32
C GLN A 678 -14.13 -6.83 26.88
N ALA A 679 -13.55 -7.63 27.75
CA ALA A 679 -13.15 -9.01 27.49
C ALA A 679 -14.34 -9.92 27.13
N ILE A 680 -15.47 -9.83 27.86
CA ILE A 680 -16.72 -10.53 27.52
C ILE A 680 -17.16 -10.23 26.09
N LYS A 681 -16.96 -8.99 25.63
CA LYS A 681 -17.29 -8.57 24.26
C LYS A 681 -16.18 -8.87 23.25
N GLY A 682 -15.10 -9.53 23.65
CA GLY A 682 -13.93 -9.79 22.84
C GLY A 682 -13.16 -8.54 22.43
N GLN A 683 -13.39 -7.42 23.12
CA GLN A 683 -12.65 -6.18 22.89
C GLN A 683 -11.43 -6.15 23.79
N VAL A 684 -10.30 -5.77 23.21
CA VAL A 684 -9.09 -5.42 23.96
C VAL A 684 -8.78 -3.97 23.61
N LYS A 685 -9.12 -3.05 24.52
CA LYS A 685 -8.90 -1.62 24.36
C LYS A 685 -8.14 -1.10 25.55
N ASP A 686 -7.03 -0.45 25.27
CA ASP A 686 -6.22 0.24 26.27
C ASP A 686 -6.71 1.67 26.57
N ASP A 687 -7.75 2.14 25.87
CA ASP A 687 -8.28 3.51 25.98
C ASP A 687 -8.56 3.88 27.42
N HIS A 688 -9.14 2.97 28.21
CA HIS A 688 -9.45 3.20 29.60
C HIS A 688 -8.21 3.44 30.48
N LEU A 689 -7.12 2.70 30.22
CA LEU A 689 -5.84 2.91 30.89
C LEU A 689 -5.15 4.20 30.41
N GLN A 690 -5.28 4.51 29.15
CA GLN A 690 -4.79 5.76 28.57
C GLN A 690 -5.49 6.96 29.21
N ASP A 691 -6.81 6.92 29.36
CA ASP A 691 -7.59 7.96 30.01
C ASP A 691 -7.16 8.15 31.46
N ARG A 692 -6.91 7.05 32.20
CA ARG A 692 -6.40 7.09 33.57
C ARG A 692 -5.01 7.74 33.67
N TYR A 693 -4.13 7.39 32.74
CA TYR A 693 -2.80 7.97 32.66
C TYR A 693 -2.85 9.47 32.36
N ASP A 694 -3.59 9.87 31.32
CA ASP A 694 -3.69 11.26 30.89
C ASP A 694 -4.30 12.14 31.99
N MET A 695 -5.32 11.63 32.69
CA MET A 695 -5.89 12.30 33.84
C MET A 695 -4.84 12.46 34.97
N THR A 696 -4.11 11.37 35.27
CA THR A 696 -3.07 11.41 36.33
C THR A 696 -2.00 12.44 35.98
N VAL A 697 -1.49 12.43 34.73
CA VAL A 697 -0.48 13.41 34.29
C VAL A 697 -0.99 14.85 34.41
N ARG A 698 -2.24 15.14 34.03
CA ARG A 698 -2.84 16.48 34.16
C ARG A 698 -2.96 16.93 35.61
N LEU A 699 -3.22 16.00 36.53
CA LEU A 699 -3.39 16.33 37.94
C LEU A 699 -2.04 16.54 38.71
N ILE A 700 -0.96 15.92 38.20
CA ILE A 700 0.37 16.09 38.83
C ILE A 700 1.24 17.15 38.14
N SER A 701 0.87 17.59 36.94
CA SER A 701 1.51 18.71 36.25
C SER A 701 1.12 20.01 36.91
#